data_c09b6f4d82c2655b5095a57235b73f62
#
_entry.id   c09b6f4d82c2655b5095a57235b73f62
#
_cell.length_a   1.000
_cell.length_b   1.000
_cell.length_c   1.000
_cell.angle_alpha   90.00
_cell.angle_beta   90.00
_cell.angle_gamma   90.00
#
_symmetry.space_group_name_H-M   'P 1'
#
loop_
_entity.id
_entity.type
_entity.pdbx_description
1 polymer ?
#
loop_
_entity_poly.entity_id
_entity_poly.type
_entity_poly.pdbx_seq_one_letter_code
_entity_poly.pdbx_strand_id
1 'polypeptide(L)'
;MKSLSVTNLFQPTVMLALALMAIIVMMILPMPPWILDVGLALSFALAILIFTITLFIERPLDFSAFPTILLASLMLRLSLNVSSTKLIIGQGHTGTAAAGEVIQGFADFIMGGSVFLGLVVFGVLLIVNFMVITKGAARMAEVGARFALDGMPGKQMAIDSDMSAGAITHEEARERREREQLETTFFGSLDGASKFVKGDAVAGLLITLLNLVMGLIMGTVVHDMPIGEAFETYTILTVGDGLVTQIPAVVISIASALMLARGGTLGATDTAISLQLGRHPSALATVAVLMGLFALVPGLPFVPFILGSAILGLTAVLSLRRGKSAADAAQPEEIGPQTPQMSMGDLLELDDIHVEFAPDLVNMVLDPGVGLDARIANMRRYTATQYGLILPEIRLTDESGLPTGGYAIRVHGAEQARGTLRSEAVLALDPDRHPALPPGETVTEPVYGAPARWISASERDTAELDGVTLVAPTEVLATHLLEVIRRNLSRLLTLKAMRRLLDEMANLSDRVRAEANRKLIEETIPDRVTPDLLHAVLRLLLAERVSIRNLPLIIEATAEGRQILPTPDAICEHVRQRLGFQIVAELQRPDGTLPLIQLAPEWEETFAGYQVEGDKGRRDVALPPDLFNSLTDAIGAEVSRAAEQGISPAVVTSTQRRRFLQTALSAKHVSVPVLSFEEIGLDARPALVGVVAA
;
A
#
# COMPACT_ATOMS: atom_id res chain seq x y z
N MET A 1 -42.15 -36.67 7.64
CA MET A 1 -41.03 -37.06 6.78
C MET A 1 -41.01 -36.06 5.62
N LYS A 2 -40.11 -35.05 5.67
CA LYS A 2 -39.96 -34.13 4.55
C LYS A 2 -39.27 -34.89 3.41
N SER A 3 -39.88 -34.88 2.22
CA SER A 3 -39.28 -35.46 1.03
C SER A 3 -37.89 -34.94 0.80
N LEU A 4 -36.89 -35.80 0.84
CA LEU A 4 -35.53 -35.51 0.39
C LEU A 4 -35.61 -35.19 -1.11
N SER A 5 -35.67 -33.91 -1.44
CA SER A 5 -35.61 -33.46 -2.81
C SER A 5 -34.19 -33.71 -3.31
N VAL A 6 -34.05 -34.28 -4.51
CA VAL A 6 -32.77 -34.59 -5.17
C VAL A 6 -31.88 -33.35 -5.26
N THR A 7 -32.45 -32.16 -5.30
CA THR A 7 -31.76 -30.85 -5.25
C THR A 7 -30.96 -30.60 -3.97
N ASN A 8 -31.37 -31.20 -2.83
CA ASN A 8 -30.61 -31.05 -1.58
C ASN A 8 -29.34 -31.94 -1.52
N LEU A 9 -29.23 -32.96 -2.38
CA LEU A 9 -28.01 -33.77 -2.48
C LEU A 9 -26.86 -33.04 -3.20
N PHE A 10 -27.16 -32.05 -4.02
CA PHE A 10 -26.17 -31.25 -4.76
C PHE A 10 -25.71 -30.00 -4.01
N GLN A 11 -26.02 -29.86 -2.73
CA GLN A 11 -25.44 -28.79 -1.91
C GLN A 11 -23.91 -29.04 -1.74
N PRO A 12 -23.06 -27.99 -1.89
CA PRO A 12 -21.61 -28.15 -1.80
C PRO A 12 -21.12 -28.84 -0.51
N THR A 13 -21.79 -28.58 0.60
CA THR A 13 -21.49 -29.20 1.91
C THR A 13 -21.79 -30.70 1.94
N VAL A 14 -22.88 -31.15 1.30
CA VAL A 14 -23.23 -32.57 1.21
C VAL A 14 -22.27 -33.30 0.28
N MET A 15 -21.92 -32.66 -0.86
CA MET A 15 -20.95 -33.22 -1.80
C MET A 15 -19.57 -33.40 -1.15
N LEU A 16 -19.12 -32.41 -0.36
CA LEU A 16 -17.85 -32.52 0.38
C LEU A 16 -17.89 -33.66 1.41
N ALA A 17 -18.98 -33.77 2.17
CA ALA A 17 -19.14 -34.85 3.15
C ALA A 17 -19.16 -36.24 2.47
N LEU A 18 -19.84 -36.38 1.33
CA LEU A 18 -19.84 -37.60 0.54
C LEU A 18 -18.45 -37.95 -0.02
N ALA A 19 -17.71 -36.94 -0.49
CA ALA A 19 -16.34 -37.14 -0.98
C ALA A 19 -15.41 -37.62 0.14
N LEU A 20 -15.46 -37.01 1.33
CA LEU A 20 -14.68 -37.47 2.49
C LEU A 20 -15.08 -38.87 2.96
N MET A 21 -16.39 -39.18 2.94
CA MET A 21 -16.88 -40.52 3.26
C MET A 21 -16.39 -41.55 2.22
N ALA A 22 -16.40 -41.21 0.93
CA ALA A 22 -15.87 -42.07 -0.13
C ALA A 22 -14.38 -42.39 0.08
N ILE A 23 -13.58 -41.40 0.49
CA ILE A 23 -12.16 -41.59 0.83
C ILE A 23 -11.99 -42.60 1.97
N ILE A 24 -12.78 -42.53 3.03
CA ILE A 24 -12.75 -43.48 4.13
C ILE A 24 -13.17 -44.88 3.68
N VAL A 25 -14.21 -44.98 2.86
CA VAL A 25 -14.68 -46.23 2.29
C VAL A 25 -13.60 -46.89 1.42
N MET A 26 -12.89 -46.11 0.60
CA MET A 26 -11.76 -46.57 -0.21
C MET A 26 -10.64 -47.17 0.65
N MET A 27 -10.39 -46.64 1.83
CA MET A 27 -9.38 -47.16 2.74
C MET A 27 -9.76 -48.54 3.32
N ILE A 28 -11.05 -48.82 3.50
CA ILE A 28 -11.53 -50.06 4.17
C ILE A 28 -11.81 -51.16 3.15
N LEU A 29 -12.50 -50.85 2.06
CA LEU A 29 -12.91 -51.86 1.08
C LEU A 29 -11.80 -52.24 0.09
N PRO A 30 -11.76 -53.49 -0.38
CA PRO A 30 -10.90 -53.86 -1.49
C PRO A 30 -11.36 -53.17 -2.78
N MET A 31 -10.45 -52.49 -3.45
CA MET A 31 -10.74 -51.72 -4.65
C MET A 31 -10.22 -52.46 -5.89
N PRO A 32 -10.96 -52.46 -7.01
CA PRO A 32 -10.39 -52.95 -8.26
C PRO A 32 -9.34 -51.97 -8.81
N PRO A 33 -8.29 -52.48 -9.53
CA PRO A 33 -7.18 -51.68 -10.04
C PRO A 33 -7.58 -50.42 -10.82
N TRP A 34 -8.63 -50.47 -11.65
CA TRP A 34 -9.09 -49.34 -12.47
C TRP A 34 -9.60 -48.15 -11.60
N ILE A 35 -10.20 -48.40 -10.43
CA ILE A 35 -10.64 -47.32 -9.53
C ILE A 35 -9.40 -46.69 -8.87
N LEU A 36 -8.37 -47.48 -8.55
CA LEU A 36 -7.11 -46.97 -8.05
C LEU A 36 -6.45 -46.05 -9.10
N ASP A 37 -6.41 -46.48 -10.37
CA ASP A 37 -5.86 -45.67 -11.46
C ASP A 37 -6.57 -44.29 -11.58
N VAL A 38 -7.91 -44.28 -11.55
CA VAL A 38 -8.69 -43.03 -11.55
C VAL A 38 -8.39 -42.17 -10.33
N GLY A 39 -8.29 -42.78 -9.14
CA GLY A 39 -7.95 -42.08 -7.90
C GLY A 39 -6.56 -41.44 -7.94
N LEU A 40 -5.56 -42.17 -8.45
CA LEU A 40 -4.19 -41.67 -8.63
C LEU A 40 -4.12 -40.52 -9.63
N ALA A 41 -4.81 -40.65 -10.77
CA ALA A 41 -4.92 -39.57 -11.76
C ALA A 41 -5.57 -38.31 -11.16
N LEU A 42 -6.65 -38.48 -10.37
CA LEU A 42 -7.30 -37.37 -9.65
C LEU A 42 -6.37 -36.72 -8.62
N SER A 43 -5.59 -37.50 -7.88
CA SER A 43 -4.60 -36.99 -6.92
C SER A 43 -3.53 -36.14 -7.61
N PHE A 44 -3.04 -36.56 -8.78
CA PHE A 44 -2.13 -35.80 -9.62
C PHE A 44 -2.74 -34.50 -10.11
N ALA A 45 -3.95 -34.57 -10.68
CA ALA A 45 -4.65 -33.38 -11.17
C ALA A 45 -4.88 -32.35 -10.04
N LEU A 46 -5.29 -32.84 -8.87
CA LEU A 46 -5.49 -31.97 -7.68
C LEU A 46 -4.18 -31.32 -7.22
N ALA A 47 -3.07 -32.06 -7.19
CA ALA A 47 -1.78 -31.51 -6.82
C ALA A 47 -1.31 -30.41 -7.77
N ILE A 48 -1.45 -30.64 -9.10
CA ILE A 48 -1.10 -29.66 -10.12
C ILE A 48 -2.03 -28.44 -10.02
N LEU A 49 -3.33 -28.66 -9.81
CA LEU A 49 -4.30 -27.58 -9.64
C LEU A 49 -3.96 -26.70 -8.43
N ILE A 50 -3.70 -27.30 -7.27
CA ILE A 50 -3.30 -26.57 -6.04
C ILE A 50 -2.03 -25.77 -6.30
N PHE A 51 -1.02 -26.37 -6.91
CA PHE A 51 0.24 -25.68 -7.23
C PHE A 51 0.01 -24.51 -8.20
N THR A 52 -0.78 -24.72 -9.24
CA THR A 52 -1.09 -23.68 -10.21
C THR A 52 -1.84 -22.52 -9.56
N ILE A 53 -2.89 -22.81 -8.76
CA ILE A 53 -3.63 -21.78 -8.05
C ILE A 53 -2.67 -20.99 -7.14
N THR A 54 -1.77 -21.64 -6.40
CA THR A 54 -0.78 -20.94 -5.57
C THR A 54 0.15 -20.00 -6.36
N LEU A 55 0.39 -20.22 -7.64
CA LEU A 55 1.19 -19.31 -8.46
C LEU A 55 0.44 -18.03 -8.85
N PHE A 56 -0.88 -18.12 -9.05
CA PHE A 56 -1.70 -17.02 -9.55
C PHE A 56 -2.37 -16.16 -8.46
N ILE A 57 -2.42 -16.62 -7.21
CA ILE A 57 -3.00 -15.85 -6.10
C ILE A 57 -2.14 -14.61 -5.80
N GLU A 58 -2.77 -13.50 -5.48
CA GLU A 58 -2.08 -12.27 -5.08
C GLU A 58 -1.79 -12.21 -3.58
N ARG A 59 -2.71 -12.72 -2.74
CA ARG A 59 -2.60 -12.70 -1.28
C ARG A 59 -2.89 -14.07 -0.70
N PRO A 60 -2.21 -14.50 0.39
CA PRO A 60 -2.46 -15.80 1.02
C PRO A 60 -3.92 -16.02 1.43
N LEU A 61 -4.61 -14.97 1.89
CA LEU A 61 -6.03 -15.04 2.29
C LEU A 61 -7.01 -15.24 1.13
N ASP A 62 -6.62 -14.93 -0.12
CA ASP A 62 -7.47 -15.18 -1.30
C ASP A 62 -7.72 -16.68 -1.52
N PHE A 63 -6.90 -17.52 -0.88
CA PHE A 63 -7.08 -18.97 -0.84
C PHE A 63 -7.18 -19.49 0.59
N SER A 64 -8.04 -18.92 1.38
CA SER A 64 -8.25 -19.25 2.80
C SER A 64 -8.60 -20.74 3.04
N ALA A 65 -9.20 -21.42 2.06
CA ALA A 65 -9.50 -22.85 2.10
C ALA A 65 -8.27 -23.76 1.89
N PHE A 66 -7.08 -23.20 1.55
CA PHE A 66 -5.88 -23.98 1.23
C PHE A 66 -5.49 -25.02 2.30
N PRO A 67 -5.45 -24.72 3.62
CA PRO A 67 -5.13 -25.71 4.65
C PRO A 67 -6.12 -26.89 4.66
N THR A 68 -7.40 -26.63 4.44
CA THR A 68 -8.46 -27.65 4.40
C THR A 68 -8.34 -28.54 3.15
N ILE A 69 -8.08 -27.93 1.97
CA ILE A 69 -7.86 -28.65 0.72
C ILE A 69 -6.60 -29.51 0.81
N LEU A 70 -5.55 -28.99 1.47
CA LEU A 70 -4.31 -29.72 1.72
C LEU A 70 -4.56 -30.97 2.56
N LEU A 71 -5.32 -30.88 3.65
CA LEU A 71 -5.71 -32.03 4.47
C LEU A 71 -6.58 -33.03 3.69
N ALA A 72 -7.54 -32.56 2.89
CA ALA A 72 -8.39 -33.42 2.08
C ALA A 72 -7.57 -34.19 1.02
N SER A 73 -6.65 -33.52 0.33
CA SER A 73 -5.73 -34.16 -0.64
C SER A 73 -4.82 -35.20 0.01
N LEU A 74 -4.36 -34.94 1.23
CA LEU A 74 -3.56 -35.83 2.02
C LEU A 74 -4.34 -37.10 2.43
N MET A 75 -5.59 -36.92 2.87
CA MET A 75 -6.47 -38.06 3.18
C MET A 75 -6.74 -38.94 1.95
N LEU A 76 -6.97 -38.31 0.79
CA LEU A 76 -7.13 -39.04 -0.47
C LEU A 76 -5.87 -39.90 -0.77
N ARG A 77 -4.68 -39.30 -0.69
CA ARG A 77 -3.40 -40.01 -0.92
C ARG A 77 -3.18 -41.16 0.04
N LEU A 78 -3.40 -40.96 1.35
CA LEU A 78 -3.30 -42.01 2.35
C LEU A 78 -4.25 -43.18 2.02
N SER A 79 -5.46 -42.90 1.61
CA SER A 79 -6.44 -43.89 1.21
C SER A 79 -5.97 -44.69 -0.03
N LEU A 80 -5.42 -43.99 -1.03
CA LEU A 80 -4.86 -44.60 -2.22
C LEU A 80 -3.65 -45.49 -1.88
N ASN A 81 -2.72 -45.02 -1.01
CA ASN A 81 -1.57 -45.80 -0.54
C ASN A 81 -1.97 -47.09 0.19
N VAL A 82 -3.00 -47.05 1.02
CA VAL A 82 -3.51 -48.23 1.69
C VAL A 82 -4.15 -49.20 0.69
N SER A 83 -4.86 -48.66 -0.31
CA SER A 83 -5.53 -49.47 -1.35
C SER A 83 -4.52 -50.12 -2.30
N SER A 84 -3.48 -49.39 -2.73
CA SER A 84 -2.40 -49.91 -3.56
C SER A 84 -1.61 -51.01 -2.83
N THR A 85 -1.29 -50.79 -1.54
CA THR A 85 -0.64 -51.79 -0.68
C THR A 85 -1.42 -53.09 -0.62
N LYS A 86 -2.76 -53.02 -0.45
CA LYS A 86 -3.61 -54.24 -0.45
C LYS A 86 -3.53 -54.98 -1.77
N LEU A 87 -3.55 -54.28 -2.91
CA LEU A 87 -3.44 -54.92 -4.23
C LEU A 87 -2.05 -55.47 -4.47
N ILE A 88 -0.98 -54.74 -4.13
CA ILE A 88 0.41 -55.18 -4.28
C ILE A 88 0.65 -56.47 -3.48
N ILE A 89 0.32 -56.47 -2.19
CA ILE A 89 0.55 -57.63 -1.33
C ILE A 89 -0.38 -58.80 -1.68
N GLY A 90 -1.67 -58.50 -1.97
CA GLY A 90 -2.66 -59.55 -2.21
C GLY A 90 -2.65 -60.15 -3.62
N GLN A 91 -2.37 -59.36 -4.64
CA GLN A 91 -2.47 -59.73 -6.06
C GLN A 91 -1.17 -59.58 -6.85
N GLY A 92 -0.09 -59.09 -6.25
CA GLY A 92 1.19 -58.84 -6.93
C GLY A 92 1.78 -60.02 -7.64
N HIS A 93 1.47 -61.24 -7.20
CA HIS A 93 1.87 -62.49 -7.84
C HIS A 93 1.24 -62.66 -9.25
N THR A 94 0.19 -61.94 -9.61
CA THR A 94 -0.45 -62.00 -10.93
C THR A 94 0.29 -61.21 -11.99
N GLY A 95 1.29 -60.40 -11.62
CA GLY A 95 2.13 -59.63 -12.54
C GLY A 95 2.25 -58.15 -12.19
N THR A 96 3.01 -57.42 -13.00
CA THR A 96 3.37 -56.01 -12.76
C THR A 96 2.19 -55.03 -12.89
N ALA A 97 1.06 -55.42 -13.53
CA ALA A 97 -0.16 -54.64 -13.63
C ALA A 97 -1.17 -54.87 -12.48
N ALA A 98 -0.83 -55.71 -11.47
CA ALA A 98 -1.75 -56.11 -10.41
C ALA A 98 -2.31 -54.94 -9.60
N ALA A 99 -1.59 -53.82 -9.49
CA ALA A 99 -2.00 -52.63 -8.79
C ALA A 99 -2.45 -51.49 -9.72
N GLY A 100 -2.64 -51.77 -11.02
CA GLY A 100 -3.11 -50.82 -12.02
C GLY A 100 -2.07 -50.42 -13.05
N GLU A 101 -2.55 -49.84 -14.17
CA GLU A 101 -1.70 -49.46 -15.31
C GLU A 101 -0.89 -48.19 -15.01
N VAL A 102 -1.41 -47.28 -14.18
CA VAL A 102 -0.72 -46.04 -13.80
C VAL A 102 0.54 -46.36 -13.00
N ILE A 103 0.46 -47.25 -12.02
CA ILE A 103 1.60 -47.71 -11.21
C ILE A 103 2.66 -48.38 -12.07
N GLN A 104 2.23 -49.28 -12.98
CA GLN A 104 3.14 -49.96 -13.91
C GLN A 104 3.82 -48.95 -14.84
N GLY A 105 3.06 -48.01 -15.47
CA GLY A 105 3.61 -47.03 -16.40
C GLY A 105 4.68 -46.12 -15.76
N PHE A 106 4.49 -45.70 -14.50
CA PHE A 106 5.49 -44.93 -13.77
C PHE A 106 6.74 -45.74 -13.43
N ALA A 107 6.57 -47.01 -13.07
CA ALA A 107 7.68 -47.93 -12.84
C ALA A 107 8.52 -48.12 -14.10
N ASP A 108 7.89 -48.44 -15.23
CA ASP A 108 8.54 -48.66 -16.52
C ASP A 108 9.31 -47.42 -16.99
N PHE A 109 8.72 -46.22 -16.78
CA PHE A 109 9.36 -44.95 -17.12
C PHE A 109 10.68 -44.72 -16.39
N ILE A 110 10.75 -45.00 -15.07
CA ILE A 110 11.96 -44.80 -14.26
C ILE A 110 12.98 -45.94 -14.43
N MET A 111 12.49 -47.17 -14.55
CA MET A 111 13.39 -48.32 -14.63
C MET A 111 14.14 -48.43 -15.95
N GLY A 112 13.58 -47.94 -17.06
CA GLY A 112 14.26 -47.95 -18.35
C GLY A 112 14.76 -49.35 -18.76
N GLY A 113 14.08 -50.42 -18.33
CA GLY A 113 14.46 -51.82 -18.59
C GLY A 113 15.44 -52.45 -17.58
N SER A 114 15.87 -51.71 -16.51
CA SER A 114 16.75 -52.27 -15.46
C SER A 114 16.16 -52.02 -14.07
N VAL A 115 15.66 -53.06 -13.45
CA VAL A 115 15.06 -53.02 -12.09
C VAL A 115 16.05 -52.49 -11.05
N PHE A 116 17.35 -52.88 -11.14
CA PHE A 116 18.36 -52.40 -10.23
C PHE A 116 18.62 -50.90 -10.36
N LEU A 117 18.71 -50.39 -11.58
CA LEU A 117 18.86 -48.96 -11.84
C LEU A 117 17.63 -48.18 -11.31
N GLY A 118 16.43 -48.67 -11.60
CA GLY A 118 15.19 -48.10 -11.10
C GLY A 118 15.11 -48.01 -9.59
N LEU A 119 15.53 -49.06 -8.87
CA LEU A 119 15.56 -49.09 -7.42
C LEU A 119 16.55 -48.05 -6.84
N VAL A 120 17.73 -47.88 -7.44
CA VAL A 120 18.72 -46.87 -7.00
C VAL A 120 18.19 -45.48 -7.23
N VAL A 121 17.68 -45.18 -8.42
CA VAL A 121 17.10 -43.86 -8.76
C VAL A 121 15.91 -43.53 -7.84
N PHE A 122 15.03 -44.49 -7.63
CA PHE A 122 13.92 -44.34 -6.71
C PHE A 122 14.39 -44.08 -5.27
N GLY A 123 15.40 -44.82 -4.79
CA GLY A 123 15.99 -44.59 -3.46
C GLY A 123 16.55 -43.19 -3.30
N VAL A 124 17.23 -42.65 -4.31
CA VAL A 124 17.72 -41.27 -4.30
C VAL A 124 16.55 -40.27 -4.27
N LEU A 125 15.55 -40.46 -5.12
CA LEU A 125 14.35 -39.60 -5.13
C LEU A 125 13.63 -39.62 -3.79
N LEU A 126 13.51 -40.79 -3.17
CA LEU A 126 12.87 -40.97 -1.88
C LEU A 126 13.62 -40.23 -0.75
N ILE A 127 14.96 -40.32 -0.72
CA ILE A 127 15.81 -39.60 0.25
C ILE A 127 15.65 -38.06 0.05
N VAL A 128 15.77 -37.59 -1.19
CA VAL A 128 15.65 -36.15 -1.49
C VAL A 128 14.27 -35.64 -1.10
N ASN A 129 13.22 -36.36 -1.48
CA ASN A 129 11.85 -36.01 -1.18
C ASN A 129 11.57 -35.97 0.33
N PHE A 130 12.02 -37.00 1.06
CA PHE A 130 11.93 -37.05 2.51
C PHE A 130 12.61 -35.84 3.16
N MET A 131 13.82 -35.48 2.72
CA MET A 131 14.55 -34.33 3.26
C MET A 131 13.88 -33.00 2.96
N VAL A 132 13.37 -32.82 1.72
CA VAL A 132 12.68 -31.59 1.31
C VAL A 132 11.39 -31.41 2.10
N ILE A 133 10.55 -32.45 2.20
CA ILE A 133 9.26 -32.34 2.87
C ILE A 133 9.45 -32.22 4.39
N THR A 134 10.24 -33.12 5.01
CA THR A 134 10.32 -33.22 6.48
C THR A 134 11.13 -32.09 7.12
N LYS A 135 12.17 -31.58 6.44
CA LYS A 135 13.05 -30.54 6.99
C LYS A 135 12.83 -29.18 6.34
N GLY A 136 12.53 -29.12 5.03
CA GLY A 136 12.35 -27.88 4.29
C GLY A 136 10.98 -27.25 4.53
N ALA A 137 9.96 -27.81 3.93
CA ALA A 137 8.62 -27.24 3.92
C ALA A 137 7.98 -27.11 5.32
N ALA A 138 8.15 -28.15 6.16
CA ALA A 138 7.62 -28.12 7.52
C ALA A 138 8.25 -27.01 8.39
N ARG A 139 9.57 -26.77 8.23
CA ARG A 139 10.23 -25.70 8.98
C ARG A 139 9.84 -24.32 8.47
N MET A 140 9.63 -24.13 7.17
CA MET A 140 9.11 -22.87 6.62
C MET A 140 7.71 -22.57 7.18
N ALA A 141 6.83 -23.58 7.28
CA ALA A 141 5.50 -23.43 7.84
C ALA A 141 5.54 -23.04 9.32
N GLU A 142 6.36 -23.70 10.11
CA GLU A 142 6.55 -23.41 11.54
C GLU A 142 7.07 -21.97 11.75
N VAL A 143 8.10 -21.56 11.01
CA VAL A 143 8.71 -20.24 11.13
C VAL A 143 7.75 -19.16 10.64
N GLY A 144 7.05 -19.37 9.53
CA GLY A 144 6.06 -18.41 8.99
C GLY A 144 4.89 -18.19 9.96
N ALA A 145 4.34 -19.27 10.52
CA ALA A 145 3.29 -19.20 11.52
C ALA A 145 3.75 -18.47 12.79
N ARG A 146 4.98 -18.74 13.22
CA ARG A 146 5.54 -18.08 14.40
C ARG A 146 5.73 -16.58 14.19
N PHE A 147 6.25 -16.14 13.05
CA PHE A 147 6.37 -14.73 12.74
C PHE A 147 5.00 -14.02 12.65
N ALA A 148 3.99 -14.68 12.09
CA ALA A 148 2.64 -14.13 12.06
C ALA A 148 2.04 -13.96 13.47
N LEU A 149 2.27 -14.94 14.35
CA LEU A 149 1.80 -14.90 15.75
C LEU A 149 2.58 -13.86 16.58
N ASP A 150 3.91 -13.83 16.47
CA ASP A 150 4.76 -12.92 17.23
C ASP A 150 4.57 -11.46 16.78
N GLY A 151 4.24 -11.24 15.51
CA GLY A 151 3.95 -9.91 14.95
C GLY A 151 2.56 -9.36 15.28
N MET A 152 1.60 -10.21 15.66
CA MET A 152 0.20 -9.81 15.88
C MET A 152 0.02 -8.72 16.95
N PRO A 153 0.66 -8.77 18.13
CA PRO A 153 0.52 -7.71 19.14
C PRO A 153 1.00 -6.35 18.63
N GLY A 154 2.11 -6.31 17.88
CA GLY A 154 2.64 -5.08 17.28
C GLY A 154 1.69 -4.49 16.25
N LYS A 155 1.13 -5.32 15.38
CA LYS A 155 0.11 -4.89 14.39
C LYS A 155 -1.16 -4.39 15.08
N GLN A 156 -1.62 -5.03 16.14
CA GLN A 156 -2.78 -4.59 16.92
C GLN A 156 -2.51 -3.24 17.59
N MET A 157 -1.33 -3.06 18.21
CA MET A 157 -0.95 -1.76 18.79
C MET A 157 -0.89 -0.64 17.73
N ALA A 158 -0.40 -0.94 16.52
CA ALA A 158 -0.40 0.02 15.42
C ALA A 158 -1.83 0.42 15.00
N ILE A 159 -2.75 -0.56 14.90
CA ILE A 159 -4.17 -0.29 14.61
C ILE A 159 -4.81 0.53 15.72
N ASP A 160 -4.52 0.23 16.98
CA ASP A 160 -5.04 0.99 18.14
C ASP A 160 -4.49 2.41 18.19
N SER A 161 -3.20 2.58 17.85
CA SER A 161 -2.57 3.89 17.71
C SER A 161 -3.20 4.71 16.58
N ASP A 162 -3.39 4.11 15.40
CA ASP A 162 -4.04 4.74 14.25
C ASP A 162 -5.48 5.16 14.58
N MET A 163 -6.21 4.32 15.31
CA MET A 163 -7.56 4.62 15.77
C MET A 163 -7.57 5.74 16.81
N SER A 164 -6.66 5.71 17.76
CA SER A 164 -6.55 6.73 18.82
C SER A 164 -6.11 8.08 18.26
N ALA A 165 -5.27 8.08 17.23
CA ALA A 165 -4.86 9.27 16.48
C ALA A 165 -5.95 9.78 15.51
N GLY A 166 -7.11 9.09 15.40
CA GLY A 166 -8.16 9.43 14.45
C GLY A 166 -7.79 9.20 12.98
N ALA A 167 -6.70 8.47 12.72
CA ALA A 167 -6.24 8.16 11.36
C ALA A 167 -7.13 7.13 10.66
N ILE A 168 -7.80 6.28 11.44
CA ILE A 168 -8.77 5.29 10.97
C ILE A 168 -10.04 5.34 11.84
N THR A 169 -11.17 4.97 11.26
CA THR A 169 -12.44 4.86 11.97
C THR A 169 -12.50 3.59 12.82
N HIS A 170 -13.41 3.53 13.79
CA HIS A 170 -13.66 2.32 14.57
C HIS A 170 -14.03 1.11 13.69
N GLU A 171 -14.74 1.33 12.60
CA GLU A 171 -15.15 0.30 11.65
C GLU A 171 -13.95 -0.22 10.85
N GLU A 172 -13.10 0.68 10.33
CA GLU A 172 -11.85 0.31 9.67
C GLU A 172 -10.86 -0.40 10.61
N ALA A 173 -10.76 0.04 11.87
CA ALA A 173 -9.94 -0.63 12.87
C ALA A 173 -10.43 -2.05 13.13
N ARG A 174 -11.77 -2.25 13.18
CA ARG A 174 -12.37 -3.56 13.31
C ARG A 174 -12.09 -4.45 12.11
N GLU A 175 -12.28 -3.94 10.88
CA GLU A 175 -11.96 -4.69 9.65
C GLU A 175 -10.49 -5.08 9.56
N ARG A 176 -9.58 -4.16 9.92
CA ARG A 176 -8.14 -4.46 9.95
C ARG A 176 -7.79 -5.53 10.98
N ARG A 177 -8.38 -5.46 12.20
CA ARG A 177 -8.18 -6.49 13.23
C ARG A 177 -8.73 -7.85 12.79
N GLU A 178 -9.92 -7.89 12.20
CA GLU A 178 -10.52 -9.12 11.65
C GLU A 178 -9.63 -9.73 10.57
N ARG A 179 -9.09 -8.92 9.67
CA ARG A 179 -8.16 -9.36 8.63
C ARG A 179 -6.85 -9.92 9.22
N GLU A 180 -6.24 -9.24 10.18
CA GLU A 180 -5.02 -9.71 10.86
C GLU A 180 -5.26 -11.01 11.63
N GLN A 181 -6.43 -11.14 12.26
CA GLN A 181 -6.83 -12.37 12.95
C GLN A 181 -7.04 -13.53 11.97
N LEU A 182 -7.66 -13.28 10.81
CA LEU A 182 -7.83 -14.29 9.76
C LEU A 182 -6.47 -14.71 9.19
N GLU A 183 -5.55 -13.78 8.96
CA GLU A 183 -4.20 -14.07 8.48
C GLU A 183 -3.42 -14.95 9.48
N THR A 184 -3.44 -14.59 10.74
CA THR A 184 -2.80 -15.35 11.82
C THR A 184 -3.40 -16.75 11.96
N THR A 185 -4.74 -16.86 11.88
CA THR A 185 -5.44 -18.16 11.93
C THR A 185 -5.10 -19.01 10.72
N PHE A 186 -4.99 -18.40 9.53
CA PHE A 186 -4.57 -19.08 8.30
C PHE A 186 -3.17 -19.67 8.42
N PHE A 187 -2.17 -18.90 8.86
CA PHE A 187 -0.80 -19.37 9.02
C PHE A 187 -0.70 -20.45 10.12
N GLY A 188 -1.43 -20.31 11.22
CA GLY A 188 -1.52 -21.34 12.25
C GLY A 188 -2.13 -22.65 11.75
N SER A 189 -3.20 -22.56 10.94
CA SER A 189 -3.83 -23.72 10.30
C SER A 189 -2.90 -24.40 9.29
N LEU A 190 -2.11 -23.60 8.57
CA LEU A 190 -1.14 -24.08 7.59
C LEU A 190 0.04 -24.81 8.26
N ASP A 191 0.54 -24.31 9.41
CA ASP A 191 1.53 -25.04 10.22
C ASP A 191 0.98 -26.39 10.68
N GLY A 192 -0.27 -26.40 11.19
CA GLY A 192 -0.95 -27.64 11.56
C GLY A 192 -1.03 -28.64 10.41
N ALA A 193 -1.51 -28.19 9.25
CA ALA A 193 -1.62 -29.03 8.04
C ALA A 193 -0.24 -29.54 7.56
N SER A 194 0.81 -28.73 7.62
CA SER A 194 2.17 -29.10 7.24
C SER A 194 2.76 -30.21 8.12
N LYS A 195 2.36 -30.27 9.39
CA LYS A 195 2.75 -31.38 10.29
C LYS A 195 2.14 -32.72 9.86
N PHE A 196 0.90 -32.70 9.34
CA PHE A 196 0.29 -33.89 8.75
C PHE A 196 0.99 -34.31 7.45
N VAL A 197 1.39 -33.37 6.59
CA VAL A 197 2.17 -33.68 5.38
C VAL A 197 3.49 -34.32 5.71
N LYS A 198 4.16 -33.87 6.78
CA LYS A 198 5.38 -34.53 7.29
C LYS A 198 5.11 -35.97 7.75
N GLY A 199 3.99 -36.18 8.45
CA GLY A 199 3.56 -37.52 8.89
C GLY A 199 3.30 -38.46 7.71
N ASP A 200 2.66 -37.97 6.66
CA ASP A 200 2.38 -38.71 5.43
C ASP A 200 3.67 -39.14 4.70
N ALA A 201 4.65 -38.23 4.60
CA ALA A 201 5.94 -38.58 4.00
C ALA A 201 6.68 -39.73 4.74
N VAL A 202 6.60 -39.73 6.09
CA VAL A 202 7.14 -40.83 6.92
C VAL A 202 6.34 -42.10 6.71
N ALA A 203 5.02 -42.03 6.72
CA ALA A 203 4.13 -43.17 6.47
C ALA A 203 4.37 -43.77 5.08
N GLY A 204 4.47 -42.96 4.04
CA GLY A 204 4.77 -43.41 2.68
C GLY A 204 6.10 -44.18 2.58
N LEU A 205 7.15 -43.68 3.25
CA LEU A 205 8.44 -44.40 3.33
C LEU A 205 8.31 -45.79 3.97
N LEU A 206 7.60 -45.85 5.10
CA LEU A 206 7.39 -47.13 5.82
C LEU A 206 6.50 -48.08 5.02
N ILE A 207 5.48 -47.59 4.34
CA ILE A 207 4.61 -48.39 3.47
C ILE A 207 5.40 -48.95 2.28
N THR A 208 6.25 -48.15 1.65
CA THR A 208 7.13 -48.61 0.57
C THR A 208 8.05 -49.72 1.02
N LEU A 209 8.68 -49.57 2.19
CA LEU A 209 9.53 -50.64 2.76
C LEU A 209 8.70 -51.89 3.07
N LEU A 210 7.50 -51.71 3.62
CA LEU A 210 6.59 -52.84 3.92
C LEU A 210 6.17 -53.56 2.63
N ASN A 211 5.81 -52.84 1.57
CA ASN A 211 5.42 -53.40 0.27
C ASN A 211 6.55 -54.24 -0.31
N LEU A 212 7.80 -53.78 -0.26
CA LEU A 212 8.94 -54.52 -0.78
C LEU A 212 9.20 -55.80 0.02
N VAL A 213 9.28 -55.70 1.36
CA VAL A 213 9.57 -56.82 2.23
C VAL A 213 8.44 -57.88 2.24
N MET A 214 7.21 -57.40 2.48
CA MET A 214 6.04 -58.30 2.54
C MET A 214 5.67 -58.84 1.17
N GLY A 215 5.84 -58.04 0.12
CA GLY A 215 5.64 -58.52 -1.25
C GLY A 215 6.58 -59.66 -1.61
N LEU A 216 7.88 -59.53 -1.29
CA LEU A 216 8.86 -60.61 -1.52
C LEU A 216 8.51 -61.88 -0.74
N ILE A 217 8.09 -61.75 0.54
CA ILE A 217 7.64 -62.88 1.35
C ILE A 217 6.39 -63.53 0.75
N MET A 218 5.39 -62.73 0.36
CA MET A 218 4.16 -63.23 -0.25
C MET A 218 4.44 -63.96 -1.57
N GLY A 219 5.27 -63.37 -2.45
CA GLY A 219 5.64 -64.00 -3.71
C GLY A 219 6.36 -65.32 -3.54
N THR A 220 7.38 -65.37 -2.65
CA THR A 220 8.25 -66.56 -2.50
C THR A 220 7.67 -67.64 -1.59
N VAL A 221 7.05 -67.25 -0.46
CA VAL A 221 6.60 -68.22 0.56
C VAL A 221 5.14 -68.63 0.36
N VAL A 222 4.26 -67.75 -0.11
CA VAL A 222 2.83 -68.00 -0.21
C VAL A 222 2.43 -68.44 -1.65
N HIS A 223 3.08 -67.88 -2.66
CA HIS A 223 2.75 -68.12 -4.07
C HIS A 223 3.84 -68.93 -4.80
N ASP A 224 4.85 -69.47 -4.11
CA ASP A 224 5.93 -70.32 -4.65
C ASP A 224 6.64 -69.72 -5.89
N MET A 225 6.73 -68.38 -5.99
CA MET A 225 7.43 -67.70 -7.10
C MET A 225 8.95 -67.88 -6.96
N PRO A 226 9.68 -68.03 -8.09
CA PRO A 226 11.13 -67.96 -8.06
C PRO A 226 11.61 -66.60 -7.43
N ILE A 227 12.63 -66.65 -6.58
CA ILE A 227 13.10 -65.47 -5.84
C ILE A 227 13.44 -64.28 -6.76
N GLY A 228 14.02 -64.56 -7.95
CA GLY A 228 14.33 -63.53 -8.95
C GLY A 228 13.09 -62.85 -9.53
N GLU A 229 12.09 -63.66 -9.89
CA GLU A 229 10.81 -63.16 -10.47
C GLU A 229 10.00 -62.42 -9.40
N ALA A 230 9.93 -62.95 -8.18
CA ALA A 230 9.26 -62.26 -7.08
C ALA A 230 9.94 -60.93 -6.76
N PHE A 231 11.27 -60.87 -6.72
CA PHE A 231 12.02 -59.62 -6.52
C PHE A 231 11.77 -58.61 -7.63
N GLU A 232 11.80 -59.04 -8.88
CA GLU A 232 11.54 -58.19 -10.03
C GLU A 232 10.10 -57.60 -9.99
N THR A 233 9.09 -58.45 -9.90
CA THR A 233 7.67 -58.06 -9.92
C THR A 233 7.32 -57.12 -8.76
N TYR A 234 7.67 -57.49 -7.52
CA TYR A 234 7.33 -56.69 -6.35
C TYR A 234 8.17 -55.40 -6.25
N THR A 235 9.40 -55.39 -6.79
CA THR A 235 10.18 -54.13 -6.91
C THR A 235 9.53 -53.16 -7.91
N ILE A 236 9.09 -53.66 -9.07
CA ILE A 236 8.37 -52.86 -10.08
C ILE A 236 7.13 -52.24 -9.45
N LEU A 237 6.27 -53.05 -8.83
CA LEU A 237 5.05 -52.58 -8.17
C LEU A 237 5.34 -51.56 -7.06
N THR A 238 6.34 -51.80 -6.22
CA THR A 238 6.71 -50.94 -5.07
C THR A 238 7.29 -49.61 -5.53
N VAL A 239 8.17 -49.63 -6.54
CA VAL A 239 8.76 -48.40 -7.09
C VAL A 239 7.72 -47.57 -7.80
N GLY A 240 6.83 -48.19 -8.59
CA GLY A 240 5.73 -47.52 -9.25
C GLY A 240 4.77 -46.86 -8.26
N ASP A 241 4.30 -47.59 -7.26
CA ASP A 241 3.44 -47.08 -6.17
C ASP A 241 4.09 -45.92 -5.42
N GLY A 242 5.36 -46.09 -5.05
CA GLY A 242 6.10 -45.02 -4.37
C GLY A 242 6.25 -43.74 -5.20
N LEU A 243 6.51 -43.86 -6.51
CA LEU A 243 6.63 -42.69 -7.39
C LEU A 243 5.30 -41.94 -7.56
N VAL A 244 4.25 -42.69 -7.88
CA VAL A 244 2.91 -42.10 -8.16
C VAL A 244 2.36 -41.38 -6.94
N THR A 245 2.67 -41.86 -5.74
CA THR A 245 2.20 -41.24 -4.50
C THR A 245 3.10 -40.10 -4.01
N GLN A 246 4.42 -40.18 -4.29
CA GLN A 246 5.37 -39.17 -3.79
C GLN A 246 5.43 -37.91 -4.64
N ILE A 247 5.28 -38.00 -5.96
CA ILE A 247 5.34 -36.80 -6.81
C ILE A 247 4.26 -35.76 -6.44
N PRO A 248 2.97 -36.11 -6.27
CA PRO A 248 1.96 -35.17 -5.78
C PRO A 248 2.29 -34.59 -4.41
N ALA A 249 2.94 -35.39 -3.52
CA ALA A 249 3.37 -34.91 -2.21
C ALA A 249 4.38 -33.76 -2.30
N VAL A 250 5.37 -33.91 -3.19
CA VAL A 250 6.39 -32.88 -3.42
C VAL A 250 5.76 -31.63 -3.98
N VAL A 251 4.91 -31.76 -5.00
CA VAL A 251 4.22 -30.64 -5.64
C VAL A 251 3.40 -29.84 -4.63
N ILE A 252 2.63 -30.52 -3.78
CA ILE A 252 1.84 -29.89 -2.72
C ILE A 252 2.73 -29.24 -1.66
N SER A 253 3.86 -29.89 -1.29
CA SER A 253 4.80 -29.33 -0.33
C SER A 253 5.48 -28.06 -0.84
N ILE A 254 5.82 -28.01 -2.13
CA ILE A 254 6.34 -26.82 -2.79
C ILE A 254 5.27 -25.73 -2.84
N ALA A 255 4.02 -26.07 -3.18
CA ALA A 255 2.89 -25.13 -3.16
C ALA A 255 2.71 -24.51 -1.77
N SER A 256 2.78 -25.33 -0.72
CA SER A 256 2.71 -24.86 0.68
C SER A 256 3.87 -23.93 1.04
N ALA A 257 5.09 -24.26 0.62
CA ALA A 257 6.27 -23.41 0.84
C ALA A 257 6.16 -22.07 0.09
N LEU A 258 5.68 -22.09 -1.16
CA LEU A 258 5.44 -20.87 -1.95
C LEU A 258 4.36 -19.98 -1.31
N MET A 259 3.28 -20.57 -0.77
CA MET A 259 2.24 -19.82 -0.06
C MET A 259 2.81 -19.08 1.17
N LEU A 260 3.72 -19.70 1.89
CA LEU A 260 4.37 -19.12 3.07
C LEU A 260 5.43 -18.04 2.71
N ALA A 261 6.13 -18.22 1.60
CA ALA A 261 7.14 -17.26 1.15
C ALA A 261 6.55 -15.90 0.72
N ARG A 262 5.23 -15.80 0.52
CA ARG A 262 4.53 -14.59 0.08
C ARG A 262 4.24 -13.56 1.18
N GLY A 263 4.59 -13.81 2.42
CA GLY A 263 4.26 -12.92 3.54
C GLY A 263 4.78 -11.48 3.48
N GLY A 264 5.46 -11.07 2.39
CA GLY A 264 6.03 -9.72 2.27
C GLY A 264 5.93 -9.05 0.89
N THR A 265 5.34 -9.70 -0.12
CA THR A 265 5.26 -9.13 -1.48
C THR A 265 3.81 -8.97 -1.94
N LEU A 266 3.47 -7.78 -2.43
CA LEU A 266 2.19 -7.49 -3.07
C LEU A 266 2.25 -7.96 -4.55
N GLY A 267 1.27 -8.75 -4.99
CA GLY A 267 1.10 -9.19 -6.37
C GLY A 267 1.34 -10.69 -6.61
N ALA A 268 0.93 -11.19 -7.80
CA ALA A 268 1.08 -12.60 -8.18
C ALA A 268 2.58 -12.99 -8.34
N THR A 269 2.94 -14.22 -7.93
CA THR A 269 4.36 -14.66 -7.89
C THR A 269 5.01 -14.71 -9.28
N ASP A 270 4.27 -15.06 -10.31
CA ASP A 270 4.73 -15.09 -11.71
C ASP A 270 5.13 -13.70 -12.19
N THR A 271 4.31 -12.69 -11.90
CA THR A 271 4.57 -11.28 -12.21
C THR A 271 5.73 -10.72 -11.38
N ALA A 272 5.78 -11.03 -10.09
CA ALA A 272 6.87 -10.60 -9.21
C ALA A 272 8.22 -11.20 -9.64
N ILE A 273 8.29 -12.50 -9.92
CA ILE A 273 9.49 -13.18 -10.41
C ILE A 273 9.90 -12.63 -11.78
N SER A 274 8.96 -12.51 -12.72
CA SER A 274 9.23 -12.00 -14.06
C SER A 274 9.74 -10.56 -14.04
N LEU A 275 9.14 -9.69 -13.21
CA LEU A 275 9.56 -8.31 -13.02
C LEU A 275 10.92 -8.20 -12.33
N GLN A 276 11.17 -8.98 -11.28
CA GLN A 276 12.42 -8.90 -10.51
C GLN A 276 13.60 -9.49 -11.28
N LEU A 277 13.43 -10.67 -11.92
CA LEU A 277 14.47 -11.25 -12.77
C LEU A 277 14.70 -10.43 -14.05
N GLY A 278 13.63 -9.84 -14.63
CA GLY A 278 13.70 -8.99 -15.79
C GLY A 278 14.31 -7.60 -15.53
N ARG A 279 14.35 -7.12 -14.30
CA ARG A 279 14.94 -5.82 -13.91
C ARG A 279 16.46 -5.75 -14.08
N HIS A 280 17.14 -6.90 -14.16
CA HIS A 280 18.60 -6.96 -14.26
C HIS A 280 19.05 -7.66 -15.55
N PRO A 281 18.83 -7.07 -16.73
CA PRO A 281 19.20 -7.68 -18.01
C PRO A 281 20.71 -7.91 -18.14
N SER A 282 21.53 -7.12 -17.47
CA SER A 282 22.99 -7.30 -17.39
C SER A 282 23.36 -8.62 -16.67
N ALA A 283 22.66 -8.98 -15.60
CA ALA A 283 22.87 -10.25 -14.91
C ALA A 283 22.49 -11.44 -15.81
N LEU A 284 21.34 -11.37 -16.49
CA LEU A 284 20.92 -12.39 -17.45
C LEU A 284 21.92 -12.55 -18.61
N ALA A 285 22.43 -11.43 -19.13
CA ALA A 285 23.45 -11.44 -20.16
C ALA A 285 24.78 -12.05 -19.69
N THR A 286 25.21 -11.72 -18.46
CA THR A 286 26.43 -12.30 -17.87
C THR A 286 26.32 -13.81 -17.73
N VAL A 287 25.20 -14.32 -17.22
CA VAL A 287 24.97 -15.78 -17.09
C VAL A 287 24.89 -16.43 -18.48
N ALA A 288 24.23 -15.79 -19.46
CA ALA A 288 24.20 -16.28 -20.83
C ALA A 288 25.61 -16.43 -21.44
N VAL A 289 26.47 -15.43 -21.25
CA VAL A 289 27.87 -15.49 -21.69
C VAL A 289 28.64 -16.60 -20.98
N LEU A 290 28.51 -16.73 -19.66
CA LEU A 290 29.16 -17.80 -18.88
C LEU A 290 28.72 -19.19 -19.36
N MET A 291 27.42 -19.40 -19.58
CA MET A 291 26.92 -20.68 -20.14
C MET A 291 27.43 -20.94 -21.54
N GLY A 292 27.54 -19.91 -22.38
CA GLY A 292 28.17 -20.02 -23.69
C GLY A 292 29.64 -20.42 -23.62
N LEU A 293 30.41 -19.87 -22.66
CA LEU A 293 31.78 -20.25 -22.38
C LEU A 293 31.89 -21.70 -21.89
N PHE A 294 31.00 -22.14 -20.96
CA PHE A 294 30.98 -23.51 -20.53
C PHE A 294 30.63 -24.51 -21.63
N ALA A 295 29.81 -24.12 -22.61
CA ALA A 295 29.56 -24.96 -23.78
C ALA A 295 30.85 -25.28 -24.59
N LEU A 296 31.88 -24.44 -24.51
CA LEU A 296 33.13 -24.62 -25.20
C LEU A 296 34.15 -25.49 -24.43
N VAL A 297 33.87 -25.83 -23.17
CA VAL A 297 34.76 -26.64 -22.34
C VAL A 297 34.67 -28.11 -22.76
N PRO A 298 35.79 -28.77 -23.14
CA PRO A 298 35.79 -30.17 -23.50
C PRO A 298 35.30 -31.04 -22.36
N GLY A 299 34.36 -31.96 -22.64
CA GLY A 299 33.74 -32.85 -21.64
C GLY A 299 32.43 -32.39 -21.07
N LEU A 300 32.00 -31.14 -21.32
CA LEU A 300 30.66 -30.68 -20.97
C LEU A 300 29.69 -30.85 -22.15
N PRO A 301 28.39 -31.10 -21.91
CA PRO A 301 27.41 -31.30 -22.98
C PRO A 301 27.10 -29.98 -23.68
N PHE A 302 27.63 -29.80 -24.89
CA PHE A 302 27.53 -28.57 -25.69
C PHE A 302 26.08 -28.08 -25.88
N VAL A 303 25.16 -28.99 -26.25
CA VAL A 303 23.78 -28.64 -26.63
C VAL A 303 22.98 -28.01 -25.46
N PRO A 304 22.93 -28.57 -24.24
CA PRO A 304 22.23 -27.94 -23.12
C PRO A 304 22.77 -26.57 -22.72
N PHE A 305 24.10 -26.41 -22.74
CA PHE A 305 24.72 -25.14 -22.33
C PHE A 305 24.49 -24.05 -23.36
N ILE A 306 24.58 -24.36 -24.68
CA ILE A 306 24.33 -23.38 -25.72
C ILE A 306 22.84 -23.00 -25.80
N LEU A 307 21.95 -23.98 -25.58
CA LEU A 307 20.51 -23.73 -25.52
C LEU A 307 20.14 -22.84 -24.34
N GLY A 308 20.70 -23.13 -23.16
CA GLY A 308 20.55 -22.30 -21.97
C GLY A 308 21.07 -20.87 -22.17
N SER A 309 22.26 -20.74 -22.77
CA SER A 309 22.85 -19.46 -23.16
C SER A 309 21.92 -18.69 -24.12
N ALA A 310 21.40 -19.36 -25.14
CA ALA A 310 20.49 -18.74 -26.12
C ALA A 310 19.16 -18.27 -25.47
N ILE A 311 18.56 -19.08 -24.59
CA ILE A 311 17.33 -18.73 -23.88
C ILE A 311 17.56 -17.51 -22.96
N LEU A 312 18.62 -17.53 -22.15
CA LEU A 312 18.95 -16.42 -21.25
C LEU A 312 19.37 -15.17 -22.02
N GLY A 313 20.11 -15.32 -23.12
CA GLY A 313 20.46 -14.21 -24.02
C GLY A 313 19.21 -13.59 -24.69
N LEU A 314 18.30 -14.44 -25.16
CA LEU A 314 17.03 -13.98 -25.73
C LEU A 314 16.16 -13.26 -24.68
N THR A 315 16.05 -13.81 -23.46
CA THR A 315 15.31 -13.15 -22.37
C THR A 315 15.96 -11.84 -21.96
N ALA A 316 17.29 -11.75 -21.91
CA ALA A 316 18.01 -10.50 -21.68
C ALA A 316 17.72 -9.46 -22.78
N VAL A 317 17.77 -9.85 -24.06
CA VAL A 317 17.46 -8.97 -25.19
C VAL A 317 15.99 -8.55 -25.21
N LEU A 318 15.05 -9.47 -24.90
CA LEU A 318 13.63 -9.16 -24.82
C LEU A 318 13.33 -8.23 -23.62
N SER A 319 14.01 -8.44 -22.51
CA SER A 319 13.95 -7.57 -21.32
C SER A 319 14.50 -6.18 -21.62
N LEU A 320 15.64 -6.10 -22.32
CA LEU A 320 16.20 -4.83 -22.84
C LEU A 320 15.26 -4.15 -23.86
N ARG A 321 14.60 -4.92 -24.73
CA ARG A 321 13.63 -4.38 -25.71
C ARG A 321 12.33 -3.96 -25.05
N ARG A 322 11.82 -4.72 -24.06
CA ARG A 322 10.66 -4.32 -23.24
C ARG A 322 11.00 -3.15 -22.32
N GLY A 323 12.20 -3.13 -21.77
CA GLY A 323 12.75 -1.97 -21.07
C GLY A 323 12.85 -0.75 -22.00
N LYS A 324 13.28 -0.92 -23.26
CA LYS A 324 13.29 0.15 -24.28
C LYS A 324 11.87 0.54 -24.71
N SER A 325 10.94 -0.40 -24.89
CA SER A 325 9.55 -0.09 -25.28
C SER A 325 8.71 0.46 -24.13
N ALA A 326 9.02 0.09 -22.87
CA ALA A 326 8.48 0.72 -21.67
C ALA A 326 9.26 1.99 -21.28
N ALA A 327 10.52 2.13 -21.72
CA ALA A 327 11.32 3.33 -21.59
C ALA A 327 11.12 4.29 -22.78
N ASP A 328 10.67 3.84 -23.94
CA ASP A 328 10.05 4.69 -24.98
C ASP A 328 8.63 5.16 -24.54
N ALA A 329 8.03 4.54 -23.49
CA ALA A 329 6.83 4.99 -22.81
C ALA A 329 7.11 5.63 -21.42
N ALA A 330 8.31 5.49 -20.86
CA ALA A 330 8.77 6.09 -19.62
C ALA A 330 10.31 5.97 -19.51
N GLN A 331 11.04 6.80 -20.25
CA GLN A 331 12.50 6.90 -20.08
C GLN A 331 12.85 7.67 -18.81
N PRO A 332 13.91 7.16 -18.10
CA PRO A 332 15.13 7.93 -17.96
C PRO A 332 16.35 7.15 -18.48
N GLU A 333 17.01 7.74 -19.47
CA GLU A 333 18.32 7.31 -19.97
C GLU A 333 19.41 7.46 -18.89
N GLU A 334 20.21 6.40 -18.67
CA GLU A 334 21.53 6.55 -18.06
C GLU A 334 22.46 7.23 -19.07
N ILE A 335 22.96 8.38 -18.71
CA ILE A 335 23.83 9.24 -19.50
C ILE A 335 25.27 9.02 -19.07
N GLY A 336 26.10 8.53 -20.00
CA GLY A 336 27.46 9.08 -20.12
C GLY A 336 27.34 10.56 -20.55
N PRO A 337 28.35 11.43 -20.36
CA PRO A 337 28.18 12.87 -20.44
C PRO A 337 27.85 13.36 -21.84
N GLN A 338 26.58 13.30 -22.19
CA GLN A 338 26.01 14.02 -23.33
C GLN A 338 24.80 14.74 -22.77
N THR A 339 24.79 16.05 -22.87
CA THR A 339 23.71 16.96 -22.57
C THR A 339 22.38 16.38 -23.04
N PRO A 340 21.39 16.17 -22.14
CA PRO A 340 20.09 15.65 -22.53
C PRO A 340 19.40 16.66 -23.43
N GLN A 341 19.13 16.26 -24.68
CA GLN A 341 18.11 16.95 -25.46
C GLN A 341 16.75 16.59 -24.87
N MET A 342 16.32 17.34 -23.86
CA MET A 342 14.95 17.30 -23.36
C MET A 342 14.01 17.52 -24.54
N SER A 343 12.96 16.72 -24.65
CA SER A 343 11.93 16.98 -25.66
C SER A 343 11.35 18.38 -25.40
N MET A 344 10.95 19.09 -26.44
CA MET A 344 10.35 20.42 -26.28
C MET A 344 9.09 20.35 -25.38
N GLY A 345 8.41 19.21 -25.33
CA GLY A 345 7.27 18.95 -24.44
C GLY A 345 7.67 18.85 -22.98
N ASP A 346 8.74 18.13 -22.66
CA ASP A 346 9.23 17.96 -21.27
C ASP A 346 9.76 19.28 -20.69
N LEU A 347 10.29 20.17 -21.55
CA LEU A 347 10.69 21.52 -21.15
C LEU A 347 9.50 22.43 -20.82
N LEU A 348 8.30 22.10 -21.30
CA LEU A 348 7.07 22.88 -21.05
C LEU A 348 6.27 22.32 -19.88
N GLU A 349 6.53 21.09 -19.42
CA GLU A 349 5.85 20.50 -18.25
C GLU A 349 6.51 21.02 -16.98
N LEU A 350 5.75 21.78 -16.20
CA LEU A 350 6.18 22.31 -14.91
C LEU A 350 5.68 21.41 -13.79
N ASP A 351 6.58 21.03 -12.88
CA ASP A 351 6.19 20.32 -11.68
C ASP A 351 5.26 21.18 -10.80
N ASP A 352 4.20 20.56 -10.28
CA ASP A 352 3.28 21.25 -9.38
C ASP A 352 4.00 21.72 -8.09
N ILE A 353 4.83 20.84 -7.51
CA ILE A 353 5.70 21.15 -6.37
C ILE A 353 7.07 20.53 -6.61
N HIS A 354 8.12 21.34 -6.54
CA HIS A 354 9.50 20.92 -6.73
C HIS A 354 10.37 21.42 -5.58
N VAL A 355 11.11 20.50 -4.95
CA VAL A 355 12.10 20.81 -3.90
C VAL A 355 13.48 20.51 -4.44
N GLU A 356 14.27 21.55 -4.62
CA GLU A 356 15.68 21.50 -5.03
C GLU A 356 16.56 21.63 -3.79
N PHE A 357 17.60 20.81 -3.67
CA PHE A 357 18.52 20.87 -2.54
C PHE A 357 19.96 20.63 -2.98
N ALA A 358 20.90 21.16 -2.20
CA ALA A 358 22.33 21.03 -2.47
C ALA A 358 22.78 19.55 -2.37
N PRO A 359 23.80 19.11 -3.13
CA PRO A 359 24.25 17.71 -3.18
C PRO A 359 24.67 17.13 -1.81
N ASP A 360 25.12 17.97 -0.88
CA ASP A 360 25.50 17.56 0.47
C ASP A 360 24.29 17.14 1.34
N LEU A 361 23.07 17.53 0.96
CA LEU A 361 21.84 17.18 1.66
C LEU A 361 21.19 15.88 1.17
N VAL A 362 21.66 15.30 0.06
CA VAL A 362 21.05 14.11 -0.59
C VAL A 362 20.84 12.97 0.40
N ASN A 363 21.89 12.59 1.13
CA ASN A 363 21.82 11.47 2.08
C ASN A 363 20.79 11.72 3.21
N MET A 364 20.65 12.95 3.66
CA MET A 364 19.71 13.34 4.72
C MET A 364 18.27 13.40 4.19
N VAL A 365 18.06 13.95 3.00
CA VAL A 365 16.73 14.16 2.41
C VAL A 365 16.12 12.85 1.94
N LEU A 366 16.94 11.96 1.35
CA LEU A 366 16.50 10.67 0.78
C LEU A 366 16.68 9.48 1.72
N ASP A 367 16.94 9.69 3.01
CA ASP A 367 17.03 8.60 4.00
C ASP A 367 15.70 7.84 4.10
N PRO A 368 15.69 6.50 3.90
CA PRO A 368 14.45 5.72 3.87
C PRO A 368 13.63 5.72 5.17
N GLY A 369 14.25 6.05 6.32
CA GLY A 369 13.59 5.98 7.64
C GLY A 369 13.15 7.33 8.19
N VAL A 370 13.96 8.38 8.00
CA VAL A 370 13.82 9.70 8.64
C VAL A 370 13.79 10.83 7.61
N GLY A 371 13.96 10.52 6.34
CA GLY A 371 14.02 11.48 5.24
C GLY A 371 12.69 12.16 4.93
N LEU A 372 12.73 13.01 3.91
CA LEU A 372 11.59 13.84 3.52
C LEU A 372 10.42 13.01 2.94
N ASP A 373 10.70 11.87 2.29
CA ASP A 373 9.66 11.01 1.70
C ASP A 373 8.64 10.50 2.72
N ALA A 374 9.10 10.02 3.89
CA ALA A 374 8.21 9.58 4.96
C ALA A 374 7.33 10.72 5.47
N ARG A 375 7.87 11.94 5.52
CA ARG A 375 7.17 13.16 5.96
C ARG A 375 6.18 13.66 4.91
N ILE A 376 6.49 13.53 3.61
CA ILE A 376 5.59 13.85 2.49
C ILE A 376 4.30 13.02 2.56
N ALA A 377 4.38 11.74 2.89
CA ALA A 377 3.20 10.90 3.07
C ALA A 377 2.26 11.45 4.17
N ASN A 378 2.83 11.92 5.28
CA ASN A 378 2.09 12.56 6.37
C ASN A 378 1.51 13.91 5.94
N MET A 379 2.24 14.72 5.17
CA MET A 379 1.75 16.00 4.64
C MET A 379 0.58 15.80 3.68
N ARG A 380 0.64 14.78 2.81
CA ARG A 380 -0.49 14.41 1.91
C ARG A 380 -1.74 14.07 2.71
N ARG A 381 -1.58 13.24 3.75
CA ARG A 381 -2.69 12.86 4.64
C ARG A 381 -3.24 14.07 5.39
N TYR A 382 -2.36 14.88 5.98
CA TYR A 382 -2.75 16.10 6.70
C TYR A 382 -3.53 17.06 5.78
N THR A 383 -3.04 17.34 4.57
CA THR A 383 -3.69 18.27 3.64
C THR A 383 -5.03 17.73 3.14
N ALA A 384 -5.13 16.42 2.90
CA ALA A 384 -6.39 15.79 2.53
C ALA A 384 -7.41 15.80 3.68
N THR A 385 -6.97 15.53 4.92
CA THR A 385 -7.88 15.51 6.07
C THR A 385 -8.26 16.89 6.57
N GLN A 386 -7.35 17.86 6.53
CA GLN A 386 -7.60 19.20 7.04
C GLN A 386 -8.30 20.09 6.00
N TYR A 387 -7.81 20.09 4.77
CA TYR A 387 -8.30 21.01 3.73
C TYR A 387 -9.15 20.33 2.64
N GLY A 388 -9.11 18.98 2.56
CA GLY A 388 -9.81 18.26 1.50
C GLY A 388 -9.11 18.30 0.15
N LEU A 389 -7.82 18.71 0.10
CA LEU A 389 -7.04 18.79 -1.12
C LEU A 389 -6.10 17.57 -1.23
N ILE A 390 -6.19 16.85 -2.36
CA ILE A 390 -5.24 15.80 -2.71
C ILE A 390 -3.99 16.46 -3.28
N LEU A 391 -2.90 16.42 -2.53
CA LEU A 391 -1.63 16.99 -2.98
C LEU A 391 -1.11 16.26 -4.22
N PRO A 392 -0.60 17.02 -5.22
CA PRO A 392 0.11 16.44 -6.35
C PRO A 392 1.41 15.76 -5.94
N GLU A 393 2.11 15.20 -6.90
CA GLU A 393 3.45 14.65 -6.69
C GLU A 393 4.44 15.77 -6.36
N ILE A 394 5.30 15.52 -5.37
CA ILE A 394 6.37 16.42 -4.97
C ILE A 394 7.65 15.86 -5.54
N ARG A 395 8.28 16.60 -6.45
CA ARG A 395 9.54 16.23 -7.05
C ARG A 395 10.70 16.67 -6.17
N LEU A 396 11.65 15.78 -5.96
CA LEU A 396 12.86 16.02 -5.18
C LEU A 396 14.07 15.87 -6.10
N THR A 397 14.91 16.91 -6.22
CA THR A 397 16.13 16.85 -7.03
C THR A 397 17.29 17.56 -6.33
N ASP A 398 18.49 17.05 -6.56
CA ASP A 398 19.71 17.76 -6.21
C ASP A 398 20.06 18.80 -7.28
N GLU A 399 20.51 19.97 -6.85
CA GLU A 399 20.89 21.07 -7.72
C GLU A 399 22.29 21.59 -7.32
N SER A 400 23.24 21.39 -8.21
CA SER A 400 24.65 21.78 -7.97
C SER A 400 24.89 23.29 -7.93
N GLY A 401 23.94 24.09 -8.41
CA GLY A 401 23.98 25.55 -8.33
C GLY A 401 23.62 26.14 -6.97
N LEU A 402 23.10 25.32 -6.05
CA LEU A 402 22.76 25.77 -4.70
C LEU A 402 24.00 25.80 -3.78
N PRO A 403 24.10 26.78 -2.85
CA PRO A 403 25.15 26.79 -1.86
C PRO A 403 25.03 25.58 -0.92
N THR A 404 26.17 25.17 -0.31
CA THR A 404 26.22 24.07 0.67
C THR A 404 25.15 24.21 1.74
N GLY A 405 24.36 23.16 1.95
CA GLY A 405 23.22 23.16 2.85
C GLY A 405 21.98 23.93 2.33
N GLY A 406 22.04 24.49 1.12
CA GLY A 406 20.94 25.27 0.55
C GLY A 406 19.80 24.39 0.01
N TYR A 407 18.57 24.90 0.07
CA TYR A 407 17.41 24.33 -0.59
C TYR A 407 16.48 25.42 -1.11
N ALA A 408 15.69 25.09 -2.13
CA ALA A 408 14.65 25.95 -2.68
C ALA A 408 13.37 25.14 -2.89
N ILE A 409 12.22 25.77 -2.63
CA ILE A 409 10.89 25.17 -2.83
C ILE A 409 10.18 25.97 -3.92
N ARG A 410 9.80 25.28 -5.00
CA ARG A 410 9.09 25.87 -6.14
C ARG A 410 7.68 25.32 -6.24
N VAL A 411 6.75 26.18 -6.65
CA VAL A 411 5.36 25.80 -6.98
C VAL A 411 5.08 26.30 -8.39
N HIS A 412 4.72 25.38 -9.29
CA HIS A 412 4.54 25.65 -10.72
C HIS A 412 5.75 26.41 -11.33
N GLY A 413 6.96 25.96 -11.00
CA GLY A 413 8.22 26.55 -11.48
C GLY A 413 8.64 27.85 -10.78
N ALA A 414 7.76 28.50 -10.02
CA ALA A 414 8.09 29.74 -9.30
C ALA A 414 8.66 29.43 -7.91
N GLU A 415 9.84 29.99 -7.58
CA GLU A 415 10.42 29.88 -6.26
C GLU A 415 9.55 30.60 -5.23
N GLN A 416 9.08 29.84 -4.22
CA GLN A 416 8.22 30.33 -3.16
C GLN A 416 8.98 30.50 -1.85
N ALA A 417 10.03 29.71 -1.65
CA ALA A 417 10.83 29.75 -0.43
C ALA A 417 12.24 29.23 -0.69
N ARG A 418 13.19 29.69 0.12
CA ARG A 418 14.58 29.26 0.14
C ARG A 418 15.06 29.19 1.58
N GLY A 419 16.00 28.30 1.88
CA GLY A 419 16.60 28.19 3.20
C GLY A 419 17.94 27.48 3.16
N THR A 420 18.58 27.39 4.35
CA THR A 420 19.82 26.65 4.54
C THR A 420 19.69 25.73 5.73
N LEU A 421 20.21 24.52 5.62
CA LEU A 421 20.24 23.49 6.65
C LEU A 421 21.67 23.15 7.02
N ARG A 422 21.85 22.55 8.20
CA ARG A 422 23.12 21.98 8.66
C ARG A 422 22.88 20.49 8.93
N SER A 423 23.39 19.61 8.08
CA SER A 423 23.14 18.15 8.15
C SER A 423 23.60 17.51 9.45
N GLU A 424 24.67 18.04 10.06
CA GLU A 424 25.28 17.51 11.30
C GLU A 424 24.89 18.28 12.56
N ALA A 425 23.90 19.19 12.48
CA ALA A 425 23.50 20.05 13.59
C ALA A 425 21.99 19.90 13.85
N VAL A 426 21.52 20.37 14.99
CA VAL A 426 20.09 20.51 15.33
C VAL A 426 19.78 21.99 15.56
N LEU A 427 18.57 22.41 15.15
CA LEU A 427 18.11 23.77 15.30
C LEU A 427 17.48 23.95 16.68
N ALA A 428 18.08 24.76 17.54
CA ALA A 428 17.52 25.17 18.80
C ALA A 428 16.68 26.44 18.59
N LEU A 429 15.40 26.40 18.92
CA LEU A 429 14.53 27.57 18.91
C LEU A 429 14.77 28.36 20.18
N ASP A 430 15.14 29.64 20.04
CA ASP A 430 15.55 30.52 21.15
C ASP A 430 14.71 31.82 21.16
N PRO A 431 13.39 31.74 21.39
CA PRO A 431 12.53 32.91 21.38
C PRO A 431 12.88 33.91 22.48
N ASP A 432 13.38 33.43 23.62
CA ASP A 432 13.69 34.25 24.82
C ASP A 432 15.18 34.57 24.97
N ARG A 433 16.03 34.21 23.99
CA ARG A 433 17.50 34.39 24.04
C ARG A 433 18.12 33.82 25.31
N HIS A 434 17.88 32.56 25.58
CA HIS A 434 18.40 31.83 26.73
C HIS A 434 19.94 31.94 26.83
N PRO A 435 20.48 32.44 27.93
CA PRO A 435 21.94 32.61 28.09
C PRO A 435 22.70 31.27 28.24
N ALA A 436 22.01 30.17 28.51
CA ALA A 436 22.58 28.84 28.72
C ALA A 436 22.67 27.98 27.45
N LEU A 437 22.26 28.49 26.27
CA LEU A 437 22.34 27.73 25.02
C LEU A 437 23.79 27.45 24.63
N PRO A 438 24.11 26.22 24.19
CA PRO A 438 25.43 25.87 23.68
C PRO A 438 25.91 26.80 22.56
N PRO A 439 27.21 26.93 22.33
CA PRO A 439 27.77 27.76 21.28
C PRO A 439 27.35 27.21 19.90
N GLY A 440 26.94 28.11 19.00
CA GLY A 440 26.44 27.70 17.67
C GLY A 440 26.20 28.89 16.76
N GLU A 441 25.82 28.62 15.52
CA GLU A 441 25.50 29.62 14.50
C GLU A 441 24.11 30.19 14.75
N THR A 442 24.04 31.50 15.06
CA THR A 442 22.75 32.18 15.23
C THR A 442 22.11 32.44 13.87
N VAL A 443 20.87 32.00 13.71
CA VAL A 443 20.10 32.12 12.47
C VAL A 443 18.67 32.57 12.77
N THR A 444 17.99 33.01 11.73
CA THR A 444 16.54 33.19 11.77
C THR A 444 15.88 31.92 11.19
N GLU A 445 14.96 31.32 11.94
CA GLU A 445 14.25 30.14 11.52
C GLU A 445 13.44 30.43 10.24
N PRO A 446 13.54 29.60 9.18
CA PRO A 446 13.06 29.97 7.84
C PRO A 446 11.54 29.97 7.68
N VAL A 447 10.77 29.38 8.60
CA VAL A 447 9.31 29.23 8.49
C VAL A 447 8.57 30.43 9.07
N TYR A 448 8.88 30.76 10.34
CA TYR A 448 8.15 31.78 11.12
C TYR A 448 9.02 33.00 11.46
N GLY A 449 10.30 32.97 11.08
CA GLY A 449 11.24 34.06 11.37
C GLY A 449 11.65 34.16 12.82
N ALA A 450 11.50 33.11 13.62
CA ALA A 450 11.88 33.09 15.00
C ALA A 450 13.43 33.09 15.17
N PRO A 451 13.98 33.71 16.22
CA PRO A 451 15.40 33.57 16.57
C PRO A 451 15.71 32.10 16.86
N ALA A 452 16.78 31.58 16.26
CA ALA A 452 17.21 30.20 16.44
C ALA A 452 18.73 30.06 16.35
N ARG A 453 19.24 28.90 16.75
CA ARG A 453 20.69 28.61 16.71
C ARG A 453 20.93 27.17 16.27
N TRP A 454 21.83 26.98 15.30
CA TRP A 454 22.35 25.67 14.96
C TRP A 454 23.37 25.23 15.98
N ILE A 455 23.10 24.19 16.77
CA ILE A 455 24.00 23.59 17.74
C ILE A 455 24.48 22.23 17.27
N SER A 456 25.63 21.76 17.76
CA SER A 456 26.13 20.42 17.42
C SER A 456 25.18 19.33 17.91
N ALA A 457 25.03 18.26 17.12
CA ALA A 457 24.22 17.10 17.50
C ALA A 457 24.68 16.43 18.81
N SER A 458 25.97 16.58 19.18
CA SER A 458 26.52 16.09 20.46
C SER A 458 26.02 16.85 21.68
N GLU A 459 25.51 18.07 21.52
CA GLU A 459 25.00 18.93 22.61
C GLU A 459 23.47 18.84 22.75
N ARG A 460 22.84 17.99 21.95
CA ARG A 460 21.38 17.79 21.91
C ARG A 460 20.81 17.49 23.29
N ASP A 461 21.34 16.45 23.95
CA ASP A 461 20.81 15.97 25.25
C ASP A 461 20.92 17.05 26.35
N THR A 462 21.98 17.88 26.31
CA THR A 462 22.17 18.96 27.26
C THR A 462 21.14 20.08 27.05
N ALA A 463 20.91 20.47 25.82
CA ALA A 463 19.93 21.51 25.48
C ALA A 463 18.47 21.05 25.70
N GLU A 464 18.16 19.76 25.51
CA GLU A 464 16.84 19.19 25.86
C GLU A 464 16.57 19.22 27.37
N LEU A 465 17.61 18.95 28.20
CA LEU A 465 17.52 19.04 29.66
C LEU A 465 17.26 20.46 30.15
N ASP A 466 17.76 21.46 29.42
CA ASP A 466 17.53 22.89 29.72
C ASP A 466 16.15 23.38 29.21
N GLY A 467 15.32 22.49 28.66
CA GLY A 467 13.96 22.80 28.22
C GLY A 467 13.87 23.50 26.85
N VAL A 468 14.96 23.53 26.09
CA VAL A 468 15.00 24.16 24.77
C VAL A 468 14.34 23.24 23.71
N THR A 469 13.48 23.81 22.88
CA THR A 469 12.88 23.08 21.76
C THR A 469 13.91 22.87 20.65
N LEU A 470 14.21 21.61 20.34
CA LEU A 470 15.16 21.23 19.30
C LEU A 470 14.41 20.65 18.09
N VAL A 471 14.84 21.05 16.89
CA VAL A 471 14.23 20.62 15.62
C VAL A 471 15.32 20.04 14.72
N ALA A 472 15.09 18.84 14.21
CA ALA A 472 16.00 18.20 13.25
C ALA A 472 15.99 18.93 11.89
N PRO A 473 17.11 18.94 11.13
CA PRO A 473 17.17 19.62 9.83
C PRO A 473 16.09 19.16 8.84
N THR A 474 15.81 17.86 8.80
CA THR A 474 14.71 17.29 7.99
C THR A 474 13.33 17.77 8.42
N GLU A 475 13.14 18.06 9.72
CA GLU A 475 11.89 18.63 10.24
C GLU A 475 11.73 20.10 9.87
N VAL A 476 12.83 20.86 9.90
CA VAL A 476 12.83 22.27 9.44
C VAL A 476 12.38 22.32 7.97
N LEU A 477 12.99 21.50 7.11
CA LEU A 477 12.62 21.44 5.68
C LEU A 477 11.18 20.99 5.49
N ALA A 478 10.75 19.97 6.22
CA ALA A 478 9.38 19.45 6.14
C ALA A 478 8.36 20.51 6.58
N THR A 479 8.61 21.22 7.68
CA THR A 479 7.73 22.28 8.18
C THR A 479 7.67 23.44 7.20
N HIS A 480 8.80 23.82 6.61
CA HIS A 480 8.86 24.88 5.61
C HIS A 480 8.07 24.49 4.34
N LEU A 481 8.26 23.28 3.86
CA LEU A 481 7.49 22.75 2.72
C LEU A 481 5.99 22.74 3.01
N LEU A 482 5.58 22.29 4.19
CA LEU A 482 4.17 22.29 4.58
C LEU A 482 3.58 23.71 4.62
N GLU A 483 4.33 24.68 5.14
CA GLU A 483 3.85 26.08 5.17
C GLU A 483 3.77 26.69 3.76
N VAL A 484 4.71 26.37 2.87
CA VAL A 484 4.64 26.75 1.45
C VAL A 484 3.40 26.16 0.79
N ILE A 485 3.12 24.89 1.04
CA ILE A 485 1.91 24.21 0.55
C ILE A 485 0.66 24.92 1.08
N ARG A 486 0.59 25.22 2.38
CA ARG A 486 -0.55 25.94 3.01
C ARG A 486 -0.80 27.30 2.43
N ARG A 487 0.25 28.04 2.07
CA ARG A 487 0.15 29.37 1.43
C ARG A 487 -0.30 29.27 -0.04
N ASN A 488 -0.09 28.13 -0.68
CA ASN A 488 -0.36 27.92 -2.09
C ASN A 488 -1.53 26.95 -2.39
N LEU A 489 -2.36 26.57 -1.40
CA LEU A 489 -3.46 25.60 -1.57
C LEU A 489 -4.36 25.93 -2.77
N SER A 490 -4.73 27.19 -2.94
CA SER A 490 -5.57 27.65 -4.05
C SER A 490 -4.89 27.53 -5.42
N ARG A 491 -3.56 27.62 -5.49
CA ARG A 491 -2.79 27.44 -6.73
C ARG A 491 -2.61 25.96 -7.07
N LEU A 492 -2.46 25.12 -6.06
CA LEU A 492 -2.30 23.68 -6.21
C LEU A 492 -3.60 22.98 -6.64
N LEU A 493 -4.75 23.59 -6.43
CA LEU A 493 -6.01 23.08 -6.97
C LEU A 493 -6.13 23.47 -8.46
N THR A 494 -5.52 22.68 -9.34
CA THR A 494 -5.71 22.78 -10.79
C THR A 494 -7.04 22.12 -11.21
N LEU A 495 -7.50 22.37 -12.45
CA LEU A 495 -8.67 21.66 -13.01
C LEU A 495 -8.46 20.13 -13.01
N LYS A 496 -7.23 19.67 -13.26
CA LYS A 496 -6.84 18.24 -13.19
C LYS A 496 -6.99 17.71 -11.75
N ALA A 497 -6.51 18.45 -10.76
CA ALA A 497 -6.63 18.10 -9.34
C ALA A 497 -8.10 18.07 -8.89
N MET A 498 -8.92 19.05 -9.32
CA MET A 498 -10.35 19.07 -9.03
C MET A 498 -11.09 17.85 -9.62
N ARG A 499 -10.83 17.51 -10.89
CA ARG A 499 -11.42 16.30 -11.50
C ARG A 499 -11.07 15.05 -10.72
N ARG A 500 -9.78 14.88 -10.36
CA ARG A 500 -9.34 13.77 -9.52
C ARG A 500 -10.08 13.73 -8.18
N LEU A 501 -10.32 14.89 -7.57
CA LEU A 501 -11.06 15.00 -6.31
C LEU A 501 -12.51 14.53 -6.46
N LEU A 502 -13.19 14.90 -7.57
CA LEU A 502 -14.55 14.43 -7.88
C LEU A 502 -14.59 12.92 -8.17
N ASP A 503 -13.58 12.39 -8.86
CA ASP A 503 -13.45 10.96 -9.14
C ASP A 503 -13.27 10.15 -7.83
N GLU A 504 -12.42 10.62 -6.91
CA GLU A 504 -12.23 9.98 -5.60
C GLU A 504 -13.52 10.03 -4.75
N MET A 505 -14.26 11.14 -4.81
CA MET A 505 -15.56 11.26 -4.15
C MET A 505 -16.60 10.27 -4.69
N ALA A 506 -16.57 10.00 -6.02
CA ALA A 506 -17.45 9.04 -6.68
C ALA A 506 -17.05 7.57 -6.46
N ASN A 507 -15.81 7.31 -5.99
CA ASN A 507 -15.22 5.97 -5.82
C ASN A 507 -14.87 5.65 -4.36
N LEU A 508 -15.65 6.15 -3.42
CA LEU A 508 -15.48 5.82 -2.00
C LEU A 508 -15.62 4.32 -1.74
N SER A 509 -14.96 3.82 -0.69
CA SER A 509 -15.06 2.42 -0.24
C SER A 509 -16.49 2.04 0.18
N ASP A 510 -17.25 2.98 0.73
CA ASP A 510 -18.68 2.83 1.02
C ASP A 510 -19.48 2.99 -0.28
N ARG A 511 -19.99 1.87 -0.79
CA ARG A 511 -20.76 1.80 -2.04
C ARG A 511 -22.02 2.68 -2.03
N VAL A 512 -22.71 2.79 -0.90
CA VAL A 512 -23.95 3.57 -0.78
C VAL A 512 -23.64 5.07 -0.91
N ARG A 513 -22.60 5.53 -0.21
CA ARG A 513 -22.13 6.92 -0.31
C ARG A 513 -21.52 7.23 -1.68
N ALA A 514 -20.74 6.31 -2.24
CA ALA A 514 -20.18 6.46 -3.57
C ALA A 514 -21.26 6.63 -4.64
N GLU A 515 -22.33 5.81 -4.59
CA GLU A 515 -23.46 5.91 -5.52
C GLU A 515 -24.25 7.22 -5.34
N ALA A 516 -24.50 7.64 -4.09
CA ALA A 516 -25.15 8.92 -3.80
C ALA A 516 -24.32 10.11 -4.32
N ASN A 517 -23.01 10.09 -4.11
CA ASN A 517 -22.10 11.12 -4.62
C ASN A 517 -22.04 11.14 -6.14
N ARG A 518 -21.97 9.97 -6.79
CA ARG A 518 -21.98 9.87 -8.25
C ARG A 518 -23.25 10.47 -8.82
N LYS A 519 -24.40 10.15 -8.24
CA LYS A 519 -25.68 10.71 -8.63
C LYS A 519 -25.74 12.22 -8.46
N LEU A 520 -25.24 12.74 -7.33
CA LEU A 520 -25.13 14.18 -7.10
C LEU A 520 -24.28 14.87 -8.17
N ILE A 521 -23.12 14.31 -8.51
CA ILE A 521 -22.23 14.84 -9.54
C ILE A 521 -22.95 14.84 -10.90
N GLU A 522 -23.53 13.71 -11.31
CA GLU A 522 -24.21 13.55 -12.59
C GLU A 522 -25.43 14.49 -12.74
N GLU A 523 -26.21 14.69 -11.68
CA GLU A 523 -27.39 15.57 -11.68
C GLU A 523 -27.04 17.07 -11.62
N THR A 524 -25.80 17.40 -11.19
CA THR A 524 -25.43 18.80 -10.94
C THR A 524 -24.39 19.31 -11.91
N ILE A 525 -23.44 18.50 -12.34
CA ILE A 525 -22.32 18.88 -13.21
C ILE A 525 -22.46 18.14 -14.56
N PRO A 526 -22.40 18.83 -15.73
CA PRO A 526 -22.12 20.26 -15.92
C PRO A 526 -23.34 21.18 -15.94
N ASP A 527 -24.55 20.67 -15.92
CA ASP A 527 -25.77 21.40 -16.30
C ASP A 527 -26.11 22.56 -15.34
N ARG A 528 -26.08 22.29 -14.04
CA ARG A 528 -26.39 23.28 -13.00
C ARG A 528 -25.13 24.02 -12.51
N VAL A 529 -23.99 23.37 -12.44
CA VAL A 529 -22.70 23.93 -12.02
C VAL A 529 -21.65 23.57 -13.06
N THR A 530 -21.10 24.57 -13.74
CA THR A 530 -20.01 24.31 -14.68
C THR A 530 -18.71 23.96 -13.92
N PRO A 531 -17.84 23.09 -14.47
CA PRO A 531 -16.56 22.77 -13.84
C PRO A 531 -15.71 24.00 -13.51
N ASP A 532 -15.71 25.01 -14.39
CA ASP A 532 -14.97 26.24 -14.18
C ASP A 532 -15.50 27.06 -13.00
N LEU A 533 -16.83 27.10 -12.81
CA LEU A 533 -17.45 27.77 -11.68
C LEU A 533 -17.11 27.06 -10.37
N LEU A 534 -17.25 25.73 -10.35
CA LEU A 534 -16.89 24.95 -9.16
C LEU A 534 -15.41 25.13 -8.81
N HIS A 535 -14.54 25.06 -9.82
CA HIS A 535 -13.10 25.29 -9.63
C HIS A 535 -12.81 26.68 -9.06
N ALA A 536 -13.48 27.72 -9.56
CA ALA A 536 -13.32 29.08 -9.04
C ALA A 536 -13.75 29.19 -7.57
N VAL A 537 -14.91 28.61 -7.20
CA VAL A 537 -15.42 28.62 -5.82
C VAL A 537 -14.49 27.85 -4.88
N LEU A 538 -14.05 26.66 -5.27
CA LEU A 538 -13.14 25.85 -4.46
C LEU A 538 -11.79 26.56 -4.24
N ARG A 539 -11.25 27.22 -5.26
CA ARG A 539 -10.03 28.02 -5.14
C ARG A 539 -10.19 29.21 -4.20
N LEU A 540 -11.33 29.87 -4.22
CA LEU A 540 -11.62 30.99 -3.31
C LEU A 540 -11.71 30.51 -1.86
N LEU A 541 -12.35 29.37 -1.61
CA LEU A 541 -12.38 28.75 -0.27
C LEU A 541 -10.98 28.41 0.24
N LEU A 542 -10.17 27.74 -0.58
CA LEU A 542 -8.80 27.37 -0.24
C LEU A 542 -7.85 28.58 -0.08
N ALA A 543 -8.08 29.68 -0.80
CA ALA A 543 -7.33 30.92 -0.63
C ALA A 543 -7.51 31.51 0.79
N GLU A 544 -8.65 31.28 1.39
CA GLU A 544 -8.96 31.66 2.77
C GLU A 544 -8.78 30.49 3.77
N ARG A 545 -8.14 29.40 3.33
CA ARG A 545 -7.87 28.18 4.14
C ARG A 545 -9.12 27.49 4.67
N VAL A 546 -10.28 27.70 4.02
CA VAL A 546 -11.52 26.98 4.34
C VAL A 546 -11.47 25.58 3.74
N SER A 547 -11.79 24.58 4.56
CA SER A 547 -11.79 23.17 4.16
C SER A 547 -12.84 22.89 3.07
N ILE A 548 -12.41 22.20 2.00
CA ILE A 548 -13.29 21.76 0.92
C ILE A 548 -13.70 20.29 1.04
N ARG A 549 -13.47 19.65 2.19
CA ARG A 549 -13.81 18.22 2.43
C ARG A 549 -15.29 17.92 2.22
N ASN A 550 -16.16 18.86 2.55
CA ASN A 550 -17.60 18.69 2.39
C ASN A 550 -18.04 19.06 0.98
N LEU A 551 -17.44 18.41 -0.02
CA LEU A 551 -17.75 18.65 -1.43
C LEU A 551 -19.23 18.52 -1.78
N PRO A 552 -20.00 17.54 -1.27
CA PRO A 552 -21.44 17.47 -1.55
C PRO A 552 -22.16 18.76 -1.19
N LEU A 553 -21.97 19.27 0.01
CA LEU A 553 -22.59 20.53 0.46
C LEU A 553 -22.11 21.73 -0.36
N ILE A 554 -20.82 21.76 -0.74
CA ILE A 554 -20.27 22.83 -1.57
C ILE A 554 -20.90 22.83 -2.97
N ILE A 555 -21.06 21.64 -3.57
CA ILE A 555 -21.69 21.49 -4.90
C ILE A 555 -23.15 21.95 -4.84
N GLU A 556 -23.91 21.51 -3.84
CA GLU A 556 -25.31 21.92 -3.62
C GLU A 556 -25.43 23.43 -3.43
N ALA A 557 -24.64 24.01 -2.51
CA ALA A 557 -24.65 25.44 -2.24
C ALA A 557 -24.21 26.29 -3.45
N THR A 558 -23.27 25.77 -4.26
CA THR A 558 -22.85 26.42 -5.52
C THR A 558 -23.99 26.42 -6.54
N ALA A 559 -24.74 25.29 -6.64
CA ALA A 559 -25.90 25.19 -7.52
C ALA A 559 -27.05 26.13 -7.10
N GLU A 560 -27.29 26.29 -5.79
CA GLU A 560 -28.23 27.25 -5.22
C GLU A 560 -27.81 28.69 -5.52
N GLY A 561 -26.55 29.01 -5.19
CA GLY A 561 -25.99 30.35 -5.34
C GLY A 561 -25.99 30.83 -6.81
N ARG A 562 -25.72 29.94 -7.77
CA ARG A 562 -25.72 30.28 -9.20
C ARG A 562 -27.05 30.82 -9.71
N GLN A 563 -28.17 30.41 -9.11
CA GLN A 563 -29.51 30.87 -9.54
C GLN A 563 -29.78 32.30 -9.13
N ILE A 564 -29.13 32.81 -8.10
CA ILE A 564 -29.45 34.06 -7.43
C ILE A 564 -28.32 35.08 -7.59
N LEU A 565 -27.07 34.61 -7.69
CA LEU A 565 -25.88 35.46 -7.61
C LEU A 565 -25.09 35.44 -8.93
N PRO A 566 -24.61 36.62 -9.40
CA PRO A 566 -24.03 36.75 -10.74
C PRO A 566 -22.53 36.40 -10.81
N THR A 567 -21.82 36.38 -9.68
CA THR A 567 -20.35 36.26 -9.69
C THR A 567 -19.86 35.08 -8.82
N PRO A 568 -18.77 34.41 -9.19
CA PRO A 568 -18.18 33.33 -8.39
C PRO A 568 -17.86 33.76 -6.95
N ASP A 569 -17.48 35.00 -6.77
CA ASP A 569 -17.16 35.58 -5.46
C ASP A 569 -18.39 35.63 -4.54
N ALA A 570 -19.52 36.13 -5.07
CA ALA A 570 -20.78 36.18 -4.31
C ALA A 570 -21.31 34.76 -4.02
N ILE A 571 -21.13 33.83 -4.97
CA ILE A 571 -21.47 32.42 -4.78
C ILE A 571 -20.59 31.81 -3.69
N CYS A 572 -19.28 32.11 -3.65
CA CYS A 572 -18.38 31.68 -2.60
C CYS A 572 -18.82 32.14 -1.21
N GLU A 573 -19.30 33.41 -1.08
CA GLU A 573 -19.86 33.91 0.18
C GLU A 573 -21.11 33.13 0.60
N HIS A 574 -21.99 32.80 -0.35
CA HIS A 574 -23.16 31.95 -0.09
C HIS A 574 -22.73 30.54 0.37
N VAL A 575 -21.74 29.92 -0.30
CA VAL A 575 -21.19 28.63 0.10
C VAL A 575 -20.59 28.70 1.50
N ARG A 576 -19.86 29.77 1.83
CA ARG A 576 -19.29 29.97 3.18
C ARG A 576 -20.38 30.05 4.26
N GLN A 577 -21.49 30.73 3.99
CA GLN A 577 -22.63 30.77 4.93
C GLN A 577 -23.20 29.38 5.17
N ARG A 578 -23.31 28.55 4.12
CA ARG A 578 -23.74 27.16 4.24
C ARG A 578 -22.74 26.27 5.02
N LEU A 579 -21.45 26.59 4.94
CA LEU A 579 -20.36 25.96 5.70
C LEU A 579 -20.13 26.61 7.07
N GLY A 580 -20.89 27.65 7.45
CA GLY A 580 -20.68 28.46 8.65
C GLY A 580 -20.50 27.62 9.92
N PHE A 581 -21.30 26.58 10.09
CA PHE A 581 -21.20 25.67 11.24
C PHE A 581 -19.83 24.97 11.33
N GLN A 582 -19.20 24.61 10.19
CA GLN A 582 -17.87 24.01 10.15
C GLN A 582 -16.79 25.06 10.43
N ILE A 583 -16.88 26.22 9.77
CA ILE A 583 -15.91 27.30 9.92
C ILE A 583 -15.90 27.79 11.38
N VAL A 584 -17.06 27.95 11.99
CA VAL A 584 -17.19 28.39 13.39
C VAL A 584 -16.65 27.31 14.35
N ALA A 585 -16.95 26.02 14.10
CA ALA A 585 -16.47 24.94 14.93
C ALA A 585 -14.94 24.84 15.00
N GLU A 586 -14.23 25.17 13.91
CA GLU A 586 -12.77 25.21 13.88
C GLU A 586 -12.16 26.39 14.68
N LEU A 587 -12.95 27.45 14.93
CA LEU A 587 -12.51 28.67 15.62
C LEU A 587 -12.98 28.73 17.08
N GLN A 588 -13.87 27.82 17.47
CA GLN A 588 -14.37 27.72 18.85
C GLN A 588 -13.29 27.20 19.80
N ARG A 589 -13.29 27.74 21.01
CA ARG A 589 -12.47 27.24 22.12
C ARG A 589 -13.06 25.93 22.67
N PRO A 590 -12.29 25.20 23.50
CA PRO A 590 -12.78 23.99 24.18
C PRO A 590 -14.00 24.23 25.08
N ASP A 591 -14.20 25.45 25.55
CA ASP A 591 -15.36 25.88 26.35
C ASP A 591 -16.62 26.21 25.49
N GLY A 592 -16.52 26.08 24.16
CA GLY A 592 -17.57 26.37 23.20
C GLY A 592 -17.75 27.86 22.90
N THR A 593 -16.88 28.74 23.39
CA THR A 593 -16.93 30.19 23.08
C THR A 593 -16.19 30.51 21.77
N LEU A 594 -16.73 31.47 20.99
CA LEU A 594 -16.13 32.00 19.78
C LEU A 594 -15.56 33.39 20.07
N PRO A 595 -14.22 33.56 20.15
CA PRO A 595 -13.62 34.86 20.42
C PRO A 595 -13.66 35.76 19.20
N LEU A 596 -14.27 36.94 19.33
CA LEU A 596 -14.51 37.87 18.23
C LEU A 596 -13.92 39.26 18.52
N ILE A 597 -13.38 39.86 17.46
CA ILE A 597 -13.05 41.29 17.37
C ILE A 597 -14.07 41.91 16.44
N GLN A 598 -14.76 42.95 16.89
CA GLN A 598 -15.77 43.69 16.13
C GLN A 598 -15.23 45.04 15.69
N LEU A 599 -15.61 45.52 14.49
CA LEU A 599 -15.39 46.89 14.08
C LEU A 599 -16.42 47.82 14.74
N ALA A 600 -15.96 48.98 15.18
CA ALA A 600 -16.86 50.01 15.67
C ALA A 600 -17.83 50.49 14.54
N PRO A 601 -19.07 50.89 14.89
CA PRO A 601 -20.08 51.30 13.87
C PRO A 601 -19.63 52.41 12.92
N GLU A 602 -18.74 53.27 13.36
CA GLU A 602 -18.18 54.39 12.57
C GLU A 602 -17.43 53.90 11.32
N TRP A 603 -16.88 52.66 11.35
CA TRP A 603 -16.27 52.06 10.17
C TRP A 603 -17.28 51.73 9.07
N GLU A 604 -18.50 51.33 9.42
CA GLU A 604 -19.56 51.10 8.41
C GLU A 604 -19.96 52.42 7.71
N GLU A 605 -20.01 53.54 8.45
CA GLU A 605 -20.24 54.85 7.86
C GLU A 605 -19.08 55.24 6.92
N THR A 606 -17.85 55.00 7.35
CA THR A 606 -16.65 55.24 6.54
C THR A 606 -16.68 54.40 5.27
N PHE A 607 -16.96 53.10 5.36
CA PHE A 607 -17.06 52.24 4.19
C PHE A 607 -18.17 52.70 3.22
N ALA A 608 -19.30 53.14 3.73
CA ALA A 608 -20.39 53.66 2.92
C ALA A 608 -19.99 54.93 2.14
N GLY A 609 -19.18 55.82 2.76
CA GLY A 609 -18.69 57.05 2.14
C GLY A 609 -17.67 56.81 1.01
N TYR A 610 -16.94 55.70 1.04
CA TYR A 610 -15.91 55.34 0.04
C TYR A 610 -16.33 54.16 -0.84
N GLN A 611 -17.64 53.94 -1.03
CA GLN A 611 -18.15 52.98 -1.97
C GLN A 611 -17.96 53.41 -3.41
N VAL A 612 -17.43 52.54 -4.25
CA VAL A 612 -17.25 52.71 -5.68
C VAL A 612 -18.04 51.63 -6.43
N GLU A 613 -18.80 52.03 -7.46
CA GLU A 613 -19.43 51.04 -8.36
C GLU A 613 -18.35 50.40 -9.22
N GLY A 614 -18.07 49.13 -8.93
CA GLY A 614 -17.19 48.30 -9.73
C GLY A 614 -17.91 47.69 -10.94
N ASP A 615 -17.15 46.94 -11.76
CA ASP A 615 -17.66 46.20 -12.91
C ASP A 615 -18.82 45.26 -12.51
N LYS A 616 -19.88 45.18 -13.30
CA LYS A 616 -21.08 44.32 -13.12
C LYS A 616 -21.92 44.61 -11.87
N GLY A 617 -21.99 45.89 -11.44
CA GLY A 617 -22.85 46.31 -10.32
C GLY A 617 -22.31 45.91 -8.92
N ARG A 618 -21.04 45.60 -8.83
CA ARG A 618 -20.35 45.30 -7.56
C ARG A 618 -20.06 46.61 -6.83
N ARG A 619 -20.40 46.67 -5.56
CA ARG A 619 -20.06 47.78 -4.67
C ARG A 619 -18.76 47.45 -3.93
N ASP A 620 -17.62 47.91 -4.47
CA ASP A 620 -16.32 47.76 -3.84
C ASP A 620 -16.01 48.99 -2.95
N VAL A 621 -15.13 48.82 -1.97
CA VAL A 621 -14.67 49.91 -1.10
C VAL A 621 -13.27 50.31 -1.52
N ALA A 622 -13.08 51.62 -1.80
CA ALA A 622 -11.79 52.19 -2.15
C ALA A 622 -11.36 53.20 -1.09
N LEU A 623 -10.78 52.70 0.01
CA LEU A 623 -10.28 53.56 1.08
C LEU A 623 -9.01 54.31 0.64
N PRO A 624 -8.87 55.60 1.03
CA PRO A 624 -7.58 56.28 0.95
C PRO A 624 -6.49 55.53 1.71
N PRO A 625 -5.21 55.63 1.28
CA PRO A 625 -4.10 54.90 1.91
C PRO A 625 -3.97 55.09 3.43
N ASP A 626 -4.24 56.27 3.90
CA ASP A 626 -4.15 56.60 5.33
C ASP A 626 -5.22 55.87 6.15
N LEU A 627 -6.47 55.86 5.69
CA LEU A 627 -7.57 55.13 6.33
C LEU A 627 -7.39 53.63 6.22
N PHE A 628 -6.87 53.14 5.07
CA PHE A 628 -6.54 51.74 4.86
C PHE A 628 -5.48 51.25 5.87
N ASN A 629 -4.39 52.03 6.05
CA ASN A 629 -3.36 51.72 7.00
C ASN A 629 -3.90 51.80 8.45
N SER A 630 -4.63 52.84 8.80
CA SER A 630 -5.25 52.98 10.12
C SER A 630 -6.12 51.81 10.50
N LEU A 631 -6.99 51.35 9.59
CA LEU A 631 -7.85 50.19 9.80
C LEU A 631 -7.05 48.93 10.04
N THR A 632 -6.09 48.61 9.15
CA THR A 632 -5.32 47.39 9.21
C THR A 632 -4.39 47.36 10.42
N ASP A 633 -3.78 48.49 10.78
CA ASP A 633 -2.90 48.61 11.94
C ASP A 633 -3.70 48.50 13.25
N ALA A 634 -4.91 49.10 13.33
CA ALA A 634 -5.77 48.99 14.50
C ALA A 634 -6.27 47.55 14.70
N ILE A 635 -6.65 46.82 13.63
CA ILE A 635 -7.00 45.40 13.71
C ILE A 635 -5.81 44.60 14.15
N GLY A 636 -4.63 44.84 13.57
CA GLY A 636 -3.38 44.14 13.94
C GLY A 636 -3.04 44.31 15.42
N ALA A 637 -3.20 45.51 15.98
CA ALA A 637 -2.97 45.80 17.40
C ALA A 637 -3.94 45.01 18.30
N GLU A 638 -5.24 44.96 17.97
CA GLU A 638 -6.22 44.16 18.74
C GLU A 638 -5.95 42.65 18.66
N VAL A 639 -5.56 42.16 17.48
CA VAL A 639 -5.17 40.76 17.29
C VAL A 639 -3.93 40.41 18.13
N SER A 640 -2.91 41.28 18.12
CA SER A 640 -1.69 41.11 18.94
C SER A 640 -2.00 41.11 20.42
N ARG A 641 -2.87 42.01 20.87
CA ARG A 641 -3.30 42.09 22.30
C ARG A 641 -4.03 40.81 22.72
N ALA A 642 -4.88 40.28 21.85
CA ALA A 642 -5.57 39.02 22.11
C ALA A 642 -4.57 37.84 22.15
N ALA A 643 -3.57 37.82 21.26
CA ALA A 643 -2.54 36.80 21.20
C ALA A 643 -1.66 36.76 22.46
N GLU A 644 -1.32 37.94 23.06
CA GLU A 644 -0.62 38.05 24.34
C GLU A 644 -1.40 37.40 25.50
N GLN A 645 -2.74 37.30 25.37
CA GLN A 645 -3.60 36.63 26.33
C GLN A 645 -3.83 35.15 25.99
N GLY A 646 -3.13 34.62 24.95
CA GLY A 646 -3.32 33.25 24.47
C GLY A 646 -4.65 33.02 23.74
N ILE A 647 -5.25 34.10 23.21
CA ILE A 647 -6.53 34.06 22.52
C ILE A 647 -6.29 34.23 21.01
N SER A 648 -6.84 33.29 20.20
CA SER A 648 -6.88 33.41 18.74
C SER A 648 -8.26 33.92 18.31
N PRO A 649 -8.46 35.21 18.08
CA PRO A 649 -9.76 35.77 17.73
C PRO A 649 -10.06 35.66 16.22
N ALA A 650 -11.34 35.77 15.85
CA ALA A 650 -11.75 36.08 14.48
C ALA A 650 -12.30 37.52 14.41
N VAL A 651 -12.11 38.20 13.28
CA VAL A 651 -12.72 39.49 13.03
C VAL A 651 -14.10 39.29 12.45
N VAL A 652 -15.11 39.98 12.97
CA VAL A 652 -16.50 39.89 12.46
C VAL A 652 -16.95 41.18 11.81
N THR A 653 -17.64 41.04 10.64
CA THR A 653 -18.19 42.17 9.87
C THR A 653 -19.44 41.70 9.10
N SER A 654 -20.04 42.61 8.29
CA SER A 654 -21.13 42.23 7.38
C SER A 654 -20.65 41.43 6.17
N THR A 655 -21.47 40.55 5.60
CA THR A 655 -21.17 39.75 4.38
C THR A 655 -20.64 40.64 3.25
N GLN A 656 -21.16 41.84 3.10
CA GLN A 656 -20.76 42.78 2.03
C GLN A 656 -19.32 43.30 2.20
N ARG A 657 -18.82 43.38 3.44
CA ARG A 657 -17.49 43.93 3.79
C ARG A 657 -16.45 42.87 4.03
N ARG A 658 -16.89 41.65 4.34
CA ARG A 658 -16.02 40.53 4.78
C ARG A 658 -14.84 40.34 3.82
N ARG A 659 -15.12 40.27 2.52
CA ARG A 659 -14.08 40.02 1.52
C ARG A 659 -13.11 41.18 1.35
N PHE A 660 -13.59 42.40 1.38
CA PHE A 660 -12.74 43.57 1.36
C PHE A 660 -11.79 43.55 2.55
N LEU A 661 -12.33 43.29 3.73
CA LEU A 661 -11.53 43.21 4.97
C LEU A 661 -10.50 42.09 4.93
N GLN A 662 -10.91 40.91 4.48
CA GLN A 662 -10.00 39.76 4.31
C GLN A 662 -8.84 40.10 3.35
N THR A 663 -9.14 40.75 2.22
CA THR A 663 -8.14 41.16 1.24
C THR A 663 -7.20 42.21 1.82
N ALA A 664 -7.73 43.21 2.55
CA ALA A 664 -6.95 44.24 3.19
C ALA A 664 -5.97 43.69 4.24
N LEU A 665 -6.42 42.80 5.10
CA LEU A 665 -5.61 42.17 6.13
C LEU A 665 -4.52 41.26 5.53
N SER A 666 -4.88 40.52 4.47
CA SER A 666 -3.94 39.67 3.74
C SER A 666 -2.81 40.48 3.09
N ALA A 667 -3.13 41.65 2.53
CA ALA A 667 -2.15 42.57 1.91
C ALA A 667 -1.13 43.12 2.93
N LYS A 668 -1.52 43.21 4.20
CA LYS A 668 -0.66 43.62 5.32
C LYS A 668 -0.05 42.47 6.12
N HIS A 669 -0.20 41.24 5.62
CA HIS A 669 0.27 40.03 6.30
C HIS A 669 -0.31 39.78 7.71
N VAL A 670 -1.47 40.37 8.01
CA VAL A 670 -2.22 40.11 9.23
C VAL A 670 -3.02 38.83 9.05
N SER A 671 -2.55 37.74 9.66
CA SER A 671 -3.16 36.41 9.54
C SER A 671 -4.25 36.22 10.61
N VAL A 672 -5.46 36.66 10.34
CA VAL A 672 -6.63 36.49 11.20
C VAL A 672 -7.85 36.07 10.34
N PRO A 673 -8.66 35.10 10.80
CA PRO A 673 -9.89 34.74 10.13
C PRO A 673 -10.90 35.90 10.15
N VAL A 674 -11.57 36.16 9.01
CA VAL A 674 -12.66 37.13 8.91
C VAL A 674 -13.97 36.41 8.68
N LEU A 675 -14.92 36.57 9.60
CA LEU A 675 -16.26 36.00 9.53
C LEU A 675 -17.30 37.08 9.19
N SER A 676 -18.35 36.64 8.52
CA SER A 676 -19.57 37.45 8.47
C SER A 676 -20.52 37.11 9.62
N PHE A 677 -21.41 38.08 9.98
CA PHE A 677 -22.46 37.82 11.00
C PHE A 677 -23.33 36.61 10.61
N GLU A 678 -23.56 36.43 9.31
CA GLU A 678 -24.43 35.39 8.75
C GLU A 678 -23.77 34.01 8.76
N GLU A 679 -22.43 33.91 8.86
CA GLU A 679 -21.70 32.64 9.06
C GLU A 679 -21.83 32.13 10.50
N ILE A 680 -22.09 33.05 11.46
CA ILE A 680 -22.19 32.72 12.87
C ILE A 680 -23.61 32.21 13.14
N GLY A 681 -23.76 30.90 13.30
CA GLY A 681 -25.05 30.28 13.61
C GLY A 681 -25.59 30.65 14.99
N LEU A 682 -26.88 30.39 15.21
CA LEU A 682 -27.55 30.67 16.50
C LEU A 682 -26.98 29.88 17.69
N ASP A 683 -26.32 28.75 17.40
CA ASP A 683 -25.71 27.86 18.42
C ASP A 683 -24.32 28.34 18.88
N ALA A 684 -23.72 29.29 18.19
CA ALA A 684 -22.41 29.85 18.54
C ALA A 684 -22.56 30.74 19.78
N ARG A 685 -21.55 30.68 20.68
CA ARG A 685 -21.45 31.57 21.87
C ARG A 685 -20.39 32.64 21.60
N PRO A 686 -20.78 33.78 20.98
CA PRO A 686 -19.83 34.83 20.69
C PRO A 686 -19.30 35.46 21.98
N ALA A 687 -17.98 35.61 22.07
CA ALA A 687 -17.28 36.31 23.16
C ALA A 687 -16.50 37.49 22.57
N LEU A 688 -16.94 38.70 22.86
CA LEU A 688 -16.26 39.89 22.40
C LEU A 688 -14.92 40.07 23.13
N VAL A 689 -13.82 40.05 22.38
CA VAL A 689 -12.45 40.18 22.89
C VAL A 689 -11.92 41.60 22.68
N GLY A 690 -12.32 42.27 21.62
CA GLY A 690 -11.90 43.63 21.31
C GLY A 690 -12.85 44.33 20.35
N VAL A 691 -12.77 45.67 20.34
CA VAL A 691 -13.48 46.53 19.41
C VAL A 691 -12.48 47.48 18.74
N VAL A 692 -12.46 47.45 17.41
CA VAL A 692 -11.57 48.32 16.61
C VAL A 692 -12.23 49.68 16.46
N ALA A 693 -11.70 50.69 17.13
CA ALA A 693 -12.15 52.07 16.99
C ALA A 693 -11.79 52.64 15.63
N ALA A 694 -12.61 53.60 15.12
CA ALA A 694 -12.41 54.27 13.84
C ALA A 694 -11.36 55.37 13.90
#